data_ff706fffa4a4386a29a4e9edb675ccc4
#
_entry.id   ff706fffa4a4386a29a4e9edb675ccc4
#
_cell.length_a   1.000
_cell.length_b   1.000
_cell.length_c   1.000
_cell.angle_alpha   90.00
_cell.angle_beta   90.00
_cell.angle_gamma   90.00
#
_symmetry.space_group_name_H-M   'P 1'
#
loop_
_entity.id
_entity.type
_entity.pdbx_description
1 polymer ?
#
loop_
_entity_poly.entity_id
_entity_poly.type
_entity_poly.pdbx_seq_one_letter_code
_entity_poly.pdbx_strand_id
1 'polypeptide(L)'
;MPNTARNAALGLLLGVSAAITASADDGSKLWLRTAIPQKVSLESGKPVSDTMQIALSELSRFKQRSWAVMADKKRTDLGDEGFEIRIMDDLVKIIGKTDRGVMYGAYHLLRHQACGTVVTDNFHVKEVPYYKYRMLNHWDNLDGTVERGYAGNSIWKWDELPGTVSPRYAEYARANASIGINATVLNNVNASPKMLETENLVKVKAIADVLRPYGIRVFLSVNFASPMVIGKLKDADPLKPEVAAWWKEKAKEIYNLVPDFGGFLVKANSEGQPGPCDYGRTHADGANVLADALKPYGGVVIWRAFVYGKKPQERVQQALLEFQPLEGKFRDNVIVQAKNGPLDFQPCEPFHPLFGKITKIPLAMEFQITQEYLGQSNHLAYLATLWKEVLDSDTYQNGPGSTVAKKIAESGMIAGVANIGDDVNWTRHPFAQANWYAFGRLAWNPNLKADDIAREWLAQTFTPNSAFIEPVCDMMMSSVPAIRQYMMPLGLHHIFASTLGNHYGPGPWLYQAGNESFLQYASLVSTNENVPGRKIFDATEEALGADRTRKGTGTVTQYNAPLCDQFNDLKTCPERYWLWFHRLGWKQKMPTGDTFWEHLCGQFESGAATAATYPGIWESVKTYVDPERYDLVLGRLKLQAREAVWWKDACILFYQSVNHLPLPKGITPPIYDLAKLKRISFPSNVHFCPKPEDVNKALDGALKK
;
A
#
# COMPACT_ATOMS: atom_id res chain seq x y z
N MET A 1 -55.86 63.50 23.63
CA MET A 1 -55.69 62.06 23.32
C MET A 1 -54.54 61.98 22.37
N PRO A 2 -53.40 61.40 22.76
CA PRO A 2 -52.19 61.48 21.95
C PRO A 2 -51.94 60.21 21.13
N ASN A 3 -51.57 60.42 19.90
CA ASN A 3 -51.02 59.48 18.94
C ASN A 3 -49.61 59.06 19.36
N THR A 4 -49.41 57.77 19.42
CA THR A 4 -48.06 57.20 19.53
C THR A 4 -47.61 56.68 18.15
N ALA A 5 -46.65 57.39 17.58
CA ALA A 5 -45.89 56.93 16.40
C ALA A 5 -44.85 55.89 16.81
N ARG A 6 -44.90 54.69 16.21
CA ARG A 6 -43.85 53.69 16.30
C ARG A 6 -42.77 53.96 15.23
N ASN A 7 -41.59 54.34 15.65
CA ASN A 7 -40.41 54.34 14.79
C ASN A 7 -39.91 52.92 14.60
N ALA A 8 -39.90 52.45 13.37
CA ALA A 8 -39.21 51.26 12.93
C ALA A 8 -37.74 51.62 12.63
N ALA A 9 -36.82 51.18 13.46
CA ALA A 9 -35.39 51.29 13.17
C ALA A 9 -34.99 50.12 12.26
N LEU A 10 -34.63 50.44 11.04
CA LEU A 10 -34.01 49.51 10.04
C LEU A 10 -32.55 49.29 10.46
N GLY A 11 -32.26 48.18 11.10
CA GLY A 11 -30.89 47.79 11.41
C GLY A 11 -30.23 47.21 10.17
N LEU A 12 -29.29 47.94 9.59
CA LEU A 12 -28.37 47.41 8.56
C LEU A 12 -27.38 46.47 9.20
N LEU A 13 -27.59 45.17 9.04
CA LEU A 13 -26.57 44.15 9.34
C LEU A 13 -25.51 44.21 8.22
N LEU A 14 -24.42 44.91 8.46
CA LEU A 14 -23.20 44.78 7.70
C LEU A 14 -22.59 43.41 8.07
N GLY A 15 -22.83 42.43 7.22
CA GLY A 15 -22.09 41.18 7.22
C GLY A 15 -20.64 41.45 6.84
N VAL A 16 -19.77 41.55 7.83
CA VAL A 16 -18.32 41.43 7.60
C VAL A 16 -18.04 40.01 7.22
N SER A 17 -18.03 39.71 5.92
CA SER A 17 -17.37 38.51 5.42
C SER A 17 -15.88 38.68 5.70
N ALA A 18 -15.42 38.14 6.81
CA ALA A 18 -14.00 37.90 7.00
C ALA A 18 -13.59 36.92 5.89
N ALA A 19 -13.01 37.44 4.82
CA ALA A 19 -12.23 36.63 3.89
C ALA A 19 -11.09 36.02 4.72
N ILE A 20 -11.30 34.78 5.15
CA ILE A 20 -10.20 33.96 5.62
C ILE A 20 -9.32 33.79 4.38
N THR A 21 -8.22 34.55 4.32
CA THR A 21 -7.11 34.24 3.42
C THR A 21 -6.66 32.85 3.82
N ALA A 22 -7.14 31.85 3.07
CA ALA A 22 -6.64 30.51 3.20
C ALA A 22 -5.14 30.59 2.99
N SER A 23 -4.35 30.36 4.02
CA SER A 23 -2.93 30.13 3.90
C SER A 23 -2.78 29.02 2.87
N ALA A 24 -1.95 29.23 1.84
CA ALA A 24 -1.67 28.24 0.81
C ALA A 24 -1.35 26.90 1.49
N ASP A 25 -2.10 25.87 1.15
CA ASP A 25 -1.94 24.54 1.71
C ASP A 25 -1.06 23.72 0.75
N ASP A 26 0.19 23.46 1.16
CA ASP A 26 1.18 22.68 0.43
C ASP A 26 1.01 21.15 0.58
N GLY A 27 -0.01 20.70 1.30
CA GLY A 27 -0.28 19.29 1.59
C GLY A 27 0.54 18.70 2.75
N SER A 28 1.43 19.47 3.38
CA SER A 28 2.29 18.99 4.47
C SER A 28 1.49 18.53 5.71
N LYS A 29 0.31 19.09 5.94
CA LYS A 29 -0.56 18.77 7.08
C LYS A 29 -1.51 17.61 6.80
N LEU A 30 -1.40 16.99 5.63
CA LEU A 30 -2.20 15.84 5.23
C LEU A 30 -3.72 16.14 5.35
N TRP A 31 -4.53 15.13 5.64
CA TRP A 31 -5.98 15.24 5.91
C TRP A 31 -6.31 15.90 7.26
N LEU A 32 -5.31 16.18 8.10
CA LEU A 32 -5.50 16.84 9.41
C LEU A 32 -5.59 18.36 9.29
N ARG A 33 -5.02 18.96 8.26
CA ARG A 33 -5.05 20.39 7.88
C ARG A 33 -4.65 21.39 8.98
N THR A 34 -4.08 20.91 10.08
CA THR A 34 -3.65 21.74 11.22
C THR A 34 -2.34 21.24 11.79
N ALA A 35 -1.57 22.13 12.39
CA ALA A 35 -0.42 21.72 13.19
C ALA A 35 -0.85 20.85 14.38
N ILE A 36 0.10 20.17 15.01
CA ILE A 36 -0.14 19.42 16.24
C ILE A 36 -0.68 20.41 17.29
N PRO A 37 -1.84 20.12 17.93
CA PRO A 37 -2.39 21.02 18.95
C PRO A 37 -1.48 21.13 20.17
N GLN A 38 -1.49 22.28 20.82
CA GLN A 38 -0.78 22.47 22.09
C GLN A 38 -1.43 21.64 23.20
N LYS A 39 -0.62 21.29 24.22
CA LYS A 39 -1.12 20.58 25.39
C LYS A 39 -2.22 21.41 26.11
N VAL A 40 -3.31 20.75 26.45
CA VAL A 40 -4.42 21.35 27.20
C VAL A 40 -4.17 21.17 28.69
N SER A 41 -4.29 22.26 29.48
CA SER A 41 -4.26 22.16 30.95
C SER A 41 -5.57 21.58 31.45
N LEU A 42 -5.50 20.61 32.36
CA LEU A 42 -6.67 20.02 32.97
C LEU A 42 -6.97 20.77 34.31
N GLU A 43 -8.20 21.17 34.48
CA GLU A 43 -8.65 21.81 35.74
C GLU A 43 -8.47 20.93 36.99
N SER A 44 -8.48 19.59 36.79
CA SER A 44 -8.37 18.62 37.87
C SER A 44 -6.96 18.52 38.51
N GLY A 45 -5.94 19.07 37.86
CA GLY A 45 -4.53 18.96 38.29
C GLY A 45 -3.96 17.54 38.37
N LYS A 46 -4.73 16.51 37.98
CA LYS A 46 -4.26 15.11 37.99
C LYS A 46 -3.42 14.82 36.79
N PRO A 47 -2.26 14.14 36.92
CA PRO A 47 -1.46 13.70 35.78
C PRO A 47 -2.22 12.68 34.94
N VAL A 48 -2.19 12.85 33.63
CA VAL A 48 -2.72 11.91 32.65
C VAL A 48 -1.56 11.35 31.82
N SER A 49 -1.78 10.19 31.16
CA SER A 49 -0.79 9.64 30.24
C SER A 49 -0.59 10.56 29.04
N ASP A 50 0.58 10.44 28.37
CA ASP A 50 0.85 11.19 27.16
C ASP A 50 -0.18 10.89 26.06
N THR A 51 -0.66 9.64 25.96
CA THR A 51 -1.72 9.24 25.01
C THR A 51 -3.04 9.95 25.31
N MET A 52 -3.45 10.03 26.58
CA MET A 52 -4.64 10.79 26.97
C MET A 52 -4.45 12.29 26.70
N GLN A 53 -3.26 12.83 26.94
CA GLN A 53 -2.95 14.25 26.66
C GLN A 53 -3.09 14.54 25.14
N ILE A 54 -2.69 13.61 24.28
CA ILE A 54 -2.90 13.73 22.81
C ILE A 54 -4.39 13.77 22.51
N ALA A 55 -5.18 12.83 23.05
CA ALA A 55 -6.63 12.80 22.85
C ALA A 55 -7.31 14.11 23.23
N LEU A 56 -6.99 14.65 24.39
CA LEU A 56 -7.55 15.92 24.93
C LEU A 56 -7.14 17.11 24.04
N SER A 57 -5.86 17.18 23.66
CA SER A 57 -5.35 18.25 22.81
C SER A 57 -6.01 18.23 21.42
N GLU A 58 -6.21 17.08 20.83
CA GLU A 58 -6.93 16.94 19.55
C GLU A 58 -8.40 17.33 19.69
N LEU A 59 -9.08 16.87 20.76
CA LEU A 59 -10.49 17.20 21.02
C LEU A 59 -10.74 18.68 21.27
N SER A 60 -9.75 19.47 21.65
CA SER A 60 -9.88 20.93 21.74
C SER A 60 -10.35 21.59 20.44
N ARG A 61 -10.19 20.89 19.30
CA ARG A 61 -10.64 21.31 17.96
C ARG A 61 -12.08 20.90 17.65
N PHE A 62 -12.70 20.06 18.47
CA PHE A 62 -14.10 19.70 18.28
C PHE A 62 -15.01 20.84 18.77
N LYS A 63 -15.87 21.38 17.91
CA LYS A 63 -16.65 22.61 18.15
C LYS A 63 -18.15 22.43 18.10
N GLN A 64 -18.64 21.25 17.70
CA GLN A 64 -20.08 21.05 17.49
C GLN A 64 -20.86 20.94 18.81
N ARG A 65 -20.27 20.31 19.84
CA ARG A 65 -20.86 20.11 21.18
C ARG A 65 -19.77 20.06 22.24
N SER A 66 -20.17 20.21 23.53
CA SER A 66 -19.32 19.85 24.66
C SER A 66 -18.98 18.37 24.65
N TRP A 67 -17.83 18.00 25.17
CA TRP A 67 -17.34 16.63 25.19
C TRP A 67 -16.64 16.25 26.49
N ALA A 68 -16.64 14.94 26.78
CA ALA A 68 -15.88 14.33 27.87
C ALA A 68 -15.29 13.00 27.45
N VAL A 69 -14.24 12.58 28.12
CA VAL A 69 -13.54 11.32 27.87
C VAL A 69 -13.48 10.43 29.09
N MET A 70 -13.51 9.12 28.87
CA MET A 70 -13.40 8.15 29.96
C MET A 70 -12.63 6.90 29.51
N ALA A 71 -11.56 6.54 30.22
CA ALA A 71 -10.94 5.22 30.13
C ALA A 71 -11.51 4.32 31.23
N ASP A 72 -12.27 3.28 30.81
CA ASP A 72 -12.92 2.35 31.74
C ASP A 72 -12.44 0.91 31.49
N LYS A 73 -11.59 0.41 32.37
CA LYS A 73 -11.01 -0.95 32.30
C LYS A 73 -12.06 -2.06 32.29
N LYS A 74 -13.30 -1.79 32.69
CA LYS A 74 -14.40 -2.76 32.65
C LYS A 74 -14.98 -2.97 31.26
N ARG A 75 -14.69 -2.08 30.31
CA ARG A 75 -15.15 -2.17 28.92
C ARG A 75 -14.30 -3.17 28.11
N THR A 76 -14.31 -4.43 28.54
CA THR A 76 -13.57 -5.51 27.85
C THR A 76 -14.07 -5.78 26.44
N ASP A 77 -15.31 -5.42 26.16
CA ASP A 77 -15.97 -5.49 24.84
C ASP A 77 -15.36 -4.53 23.79
N LEU A 78 -14.55 -3.56 24.23
CA LEU A 78 -13.84 -2.64 23.32
C LEU A 78 -12.40 -3.08 23.04
N GLY A 79 -11.87 -4.11 23.72
CA GLY A 79 -10.45 -4.42 23.64
C GLY A 79 -9.58 -3.22 24.03
N ASP A 80 -8.30 -3.24 23.69
CA ASP A 80 -7.39 -2.16 24.13
C ASP A 80 -7.45 -0.91 23.23
N GLU A 81 -8.07 -0.99 22.06
CA GLU A 81 -8.04 0.09 21.06
C GLU A 81 -9.42 0.51 20.55
N GLY A 82 -10.47 -0.24 20.88
CA GLY A 82 -11.84 0.12 20.54
C GLY A 82 -12.39 1.25 21.41
N PHE A 83 -13.43 1.88 20.90
CA PHE A 83 -14.11 2.99 21.55
C PHE A 83 -15.63 2.93 21.35
N GLU A 84 -16.31 3.66 22.22
CA GLU A 84 -17.72 3.99 22.07
C GLU A 84 -17.90 5.51 22.18
N ILE A 85 -18.64 6.10 21.26
CA ILE A 85 -19.05 7.51 21.31
C ILE A 85 -20.54 7.54 21.42
N ARG A 86 -21.07 8.29 22.43
CA ARG A 86 -22.51 8.47 22.64
C ARG A 86 -22.79 9.81 23.29
N ILE A 87 -23.98 10.32 23.07
CA ILE A 87 -24.48 11.52 23.74
C ILE A 87 -25.14 11.11 25.08
N MET A 88 -24.80 11.79 26.14
CA MET A 88 -25.39 11.66 27.46
C MET A 88 -25.52 13.07 28.07
N ASP A 89 -26.76 13.45 28.45
CA ASP A 89 -27.04 14.78 29.07
C ASP A 89 -26.45 15.94 28.21
N ASP A 90 -26.76 15.96 26.92
CA ASP A 90 -26.26 16.91 25.90
C ASP A 90 -24.72 16.94 25.70
N LEU A 91 -24.01 16.03 26.34
CA LEU A 91 -22.57 15.92 26.34
C LEU A 91 -22.15 14.71 25.48
N VAL A 92 -21.22 14.92 24.52
CA VAL A 92 -20.60 13.82 23.76
C VAL A 92 -19.58 13.13 24.66
N LYS A 93 -19.78 11.85 24.96
CA LYS A 93 -18.84 11.03 25.73
C LYS A 93 -18.08 10.06 24.81
N ILE A 94 -16.76 10.07 24.94
CA ILE A 94 -15.88 9.08 24.30
C ILE A 94 -15.39 8.13 25.39
N ILE A 95 -15.67 6.84 25.20
CA ILE A 95 -15.37 5.79 26.18
C ILE A 95 -14.44 4.78 25.50
N GLY A 96 -13.27 4.55 26.08
CA GLY A 96 -12.35 3.47 25.71
C GLY A 96 -12.10 2.54 26.89
N LYS A 97 -11.61 1.33 26.67
CA LYS A 97 -11.04 0.50 27.74
C LYS A 97 -9.71 1.08 28.22
N THR A 98 -8.95 1.66 27.29
CA THR A 98 -7.64 2.30 27.53
C THR A 98 -7.62 3.71 26.93
N ASP A 99 -6.58 4.47 27.25
CA ASP A 99 -6.35 5.81 26.69
C ASP A 99 -6.18 5.77 25.17
N ARG A 100 -5.67 4.68 24.59
CA ARG A 100 -5.59 4.48 23.14
C ARG A 100 -6.97 4.42 22.49
N GLY A 101 -7.90 3.69 23.10
CA GLY A 101 -9.29 3.66 22.62
C GLY A 101 -9.92 5.06 22.64
N VAL A 102 -9.69 5.83 23.70
CA VAL A 102 -10.14 7.24 23.78
C VAL A 102 -9.53 8.09 22.67
N MET A 103 -8.23 7.96 22.41
CA MET A 103 -7.54 8.69 21.35
C MET A 103 -8.12 8.36 19.96
N TYR A 104 -8.36 7.10 19.65
CA TYR A 104 -8.99 6.70 18.38
C TYR A 104 -10.44 7.22 18.27
N GLY A 105 -11.18 7.22 19.37
CA GLY A 105 -12.51 7.84 19.42
C GLY A 105 -12.46 9.35 19.18
N ALA A 106 -11.46 10.04 19.70
CA ALA A 106 -11.24 11.47 19.45
C ALA A 106 -11.01 11.76 17.96
N TYR A 107 -10.12 11.00 17.31
CA TYR A 107 -9.89 11.13 15.87
C TYR A 107 -11.15 10.79 15.05
N HIS A 108 -11.90 9.78 15.46
CA HIS A 108 -13.17 9.43 14.81
C HIS A 108 -14.16 10.60 14.85
N LEU A 109 -14.35 11.22 16.01
CA LEU A 109 -15.25 12.37 16.18
C LEU A 109 -14.79 13.57 15.34
N LEU A 110 -13.50 13.87 15.32
CA LEU A 110 -12.92 14.96 14.53
C LEU A 110 -13.06 14.70 13.01
N ARG A 111 -12.96 13.46 12.56
CA ARG A 111 -13.22 13.08 11.18
C ARG A 111 -14.67 13.37 10.78
N HIS A 112 -15.64 13.01 11.61
CA HIS A 112 -17.05 13.35 11.39
C HIS A 112 -17.24 14.86 11.27
N GLN A 113 -16.67 15.65 12.16
CA GLN A 113 -16.73 17.11 12.06
C GLN A 113 -16.12 17.63 10.77
N ALA A 114 -14.95 17.14 10.37
CA ALA A 114 -14.24 17.58 9.17
C ALA A 114 -14.99 17.20 7.88
N CYS A 115 -15.72 16.07 7.89
CA CYS A 115 -16.59 15.65 6.78
C CYS A 115 -17.94 16.41 6.77
N GLY A 116 -18.16 17.37 7.65
CA GLY A 116 -19.41 18.12 7.72
C GLY A 116 -20.57 17.37 8.38
N THR A 117 -20.31 16.21 8.99
CA THR A 117 -21.34 15.42 9.68
C THR A 117 -21.73 16.10 11.00
N VAL A 118 -23.02 16.35 11.18
CA VAL A 118 -23.54 16.95 12.43
C VAL A 118 -23.76 15.85 13.47
N VAL A 119 -23.20 16.04 14.66
CA VAL A 119 -23.42 15.17 15.81
C VAL A 119 -24.78 15.51 16.44
N THR A 120 -25.77 14.66 16.23
CA THR A 120 -27.14 14.79 16.75
C THR A 120 -27.34 14.00 18.05
N ASP A 121 -28.48 14.16 18.72
CA ASP A 121 -28.81 13.44 19.96
C ASP A 121 -28.87 11.91 19.80
N ASN A 122 -29.06 11.44 18.58
CA ASN A 122 -29.04 10.00 18.25
C ASN A 122 -27.65 9.48 17.85
N PHE A 123 -26.61 10.31 17.96
CA PHE A 123 -25.26 9.89 17.57
C PHE A 123 -24.72 8.84 18.53
N HIS A 124 -24.54 7.66 18.02
CA HIS A 124 -23.95 6.52 18.73
C HIS A 124 -23.08 5.71 17.78
N VAL A 125 -21.82 5.54 18.15
CA VAL A 125 -20.84 4.77 17.41
C VAL A 125 -20.07 3.88 18.38
N LYS A 126 -19.91 2.62 18.03
CA LYS A 126 -19.02 1.66 18.71
C LYS A 126 -18.15 0.99 17.66
N GLU A 127 -16.85 1.15 17.79
CA GLU A 127 -15.87 0.52 16.90
C GLU A 127 -14.78 -0.23 17.66
N VAL A 128 -14.38 -1.37 17.12
CA VAL A 128 -13.23 -2.15 17.55
C VAL A 128 -12.43 -2.48 16.29
N PRO A 129 -11.11 -2.28 16.30
CA PRO A 129 -10.31 -2.55 15.11
C PRO A 129 -10.35 -4.03 14.72
N TYR A 130 -10.47 -4.30 13.42
CA TYR A 130 -10.61 -5.66 12.89
C TYR A 130 -9.30 -6.46 13.02
N TYR A 131 -8.15 -5.77 12.81
CA TYR A 131 -6.83 -6.38 12.94
C TYR A 131 -6.07 -5.80 14.15
N LYS A 132 -5.33 -6.66 14.85
CA LYS A 132 -4.52 -6.29 16.03
C LYS A 132 -3.32 -5.41 15.64
N TYR A 133 -2.61 -5.78 14.55
CA TYR A 133 -1.48 -5.04 14.02
C TYR A 133 -1.83 -4.47 12.65
N ARG A 134 -1.78 -3.15 12.53
CA ARG A 134 -2.05 -2.37 11.35
C ARG A 134 -0.77 -1.59 11.05
N MET A 135 0.03 -2.14 10.15
CA MET A 135 1.47 -1.86 10.07
C MET A 135 1.84 -1.14 8.78
N LEU A 136 2.77 -0.19 8.88
CA LEU A 136 3.52 0.30 7.73
C LEU A 136 4.90 -0.35 7.68
N ASN A 137 5.29 -0.85 6.51
CA ASN A 137 6.63 -1.35 6.24
C ASN A 137 7.41 -0.30 5.46
N HIS A 138 8.35 0.39 6.09
CA HIS A 138 9.27 1.28 5.38
C HIS A 138 10.37 0.47 4.69
N TRP A 139 10.71 0.86 3.47
CA TRP A 139 11.86 0.32 2.76
C TRP A 139 13.03 1.31 2.79
N ASP A 140 13.23 1.89 3.96
CA ASP A 140 14.20 2.94 4.25
C ASP A 140 15.56 2.32 4.63
N ASN A 141 16.65 2.93 4.16
CA ASN A 141 18.01 2.49 4.43
C ASN A 141 18.71 3.43 5.42
N LEU A 142 19.76 2.94 6.08
CA LEU A 142 20.55 3.71 7.05
C LEU A 142 21.29 4.92 6.44
N ASP A 143 21.53 4.91 5.13
CA ASP A 143 22.12 6.02 4.38
C ASP A 143 21.10 7.11 3.98
N GLY A 144 19.83 6.97 4.42
CA GLY A 144 18.76 7.90 4.12
C GLY A 144 18.04 7.67 2.79
N THR A 145 18.51 6.72 1.98
CA THR A 145 17.79 6.32 0.75
C THR A 145 16.56 5.47 1.07
N VAL A 146 15.60 5.42 0.15
CA VAL A 146 14.40 4.57 0.25
C VAL A 146 14.34 3.70 -1.00
N GLU A 147 14.23 2.38 -0.84
CA GLU A 147 13.93 1.51 -1.98
C GLU A 147 12.51 1.77 -2.46
N ARG A 148 12.34 2.08 -3.75
CA ARG A 148 11.10 2.67 -4.30
C ARG A 148 10.78 4.04 -3.69
N GLY A 149 11.80 4.88 -3.51
CA GLY A 149 11.74 6.22 -2.91
C GLY A 149 11.06 7.26 -3.80
N TYR A 150 9.83 7.01 -4.23
CA TYR A 150 9.09 7.93 -5.11
C TYR A 150 8.69 9.24 -4.42
N ALA A 151 8.69 9.25 -3.08
CA ALA A 151 8.36 10.39 -2.25
C ALA A 151 9.61 11.12 -1.67
N GLY A 152 10.78 10.87 -2.24
CA GLY A 152 12.04 11.44 -1.78
C GLY A 152 12.84 10.50 -0.88
N ASN A 153 13.70 11.06 -0.02
CA ASN A 153 14.50 10.31 0.92
C ASN A 153 13.70 9.90 2.16
N SER A 154 14.35 9.09 3.00
CA SER A 154 13.80 8.67 4.28
C SER A 154 13.40 9.86 5.16
N ILE A 155 12.25 9.73 5.83
CA ILE A 155 11.90 10.68 6.89
C ILE A 155 12.78 10.48 8.13
N TRP A 156 13.37 9.30 8.29
CA TRP A 156 14.28 8.98 9.41
C TRP A 156 15.67 9.54 9.10
N LYS A 157 16.08 10.60 9.79
CA LYS A 157 17.41 11.23 9.62
C LYS A 157 18.40 10.50 10.51
N TRP A 158 18.87 9.33 10.03
CA TRP A 158 19.75 8.42 10.79
C TRP A 158 21.07 9.04 11.22
N ASP A 159 21.59 9.99 10.46
CA ASP A 159 22.81 10.74 10.73
C ASP A 159 22.63 11.81 11.82
N GLU A 160 21.44 12.35 12.01
CA GLU A 160 21.13 13.34 13.03
C GLU A 160 20.74 12.70 14.38
N LEU A 161 20.25 11.46 14.36
CA LEU A 161 19.77 10.73 15.54
C LEU A 161 20.96 10.16 16.36
N PRO A 162 20.83 10.08 17.70
CA PRO A 162 19.70 10.53 18.54
C PRO A 162 19.80 12.00 18.96
N GLY A 163 20.79 12.74 18.48
CA GLY A 163 21.07 14.12 18.90
C GLY A 163 19.96 15.10 18.53
N THR A 164 19.42 14.96 17.33
CA THR A 164 18.30 15.78 16.83
C THR A 164 17.13 14.86 16.45
N VAL A 165 15.97 15.09 17.09
CA VAL A 165 14.74 14.39 16.79
C VAL A 165 13.84 15.30 15.96
N SER A 166 13.62 14.96 14.69
CA SER A 166 12.81 15.76 13.79
C SER A 166 11.35 15.85 14.26
N PRO A 167 10.72 17.04 14.27
CA PRO A 167 9.30 17.19 14.58
C PRO A 167 8.40 16.42 13.62
N ARG A 168 8.90 16.11 12.41
CA ARG A 168 8.20 15.31 11.40
C ARG A 168 7.84 13.90 11.89
N TYR A 169 8.58 13.36 12.86
CA TYR A 169 8.24 12.04 13.47
C TYR A 169 6.93 12.10 14.27
N ALA A 170 6.69 13.19 15.00
CA ALA A 170 5.44 13.38 15.71
C ALA A 170 4.26 13.64 14.74
N GLU A 171 4.48 14.36 13.66
CA GLU A 171 3.49 14.55 12.59
C GLU A 171 3.13 13.23 11.89
N TYR A 172 4.13 12.40 11.60
CA TYR A 172 3.95 11.03 11.09
C TYR A 172 3.13 10.17 12.06
N ALA A 173 3.48 10.20 13.34
CA ALA A 173 2.78 9.44 14.37
C ALA A 173 1.31 9.88 14.52
N ARG A 174 1.06 11.19 14.51
CA ARG A 174 -0.27 11.78 14.52
C ARG A 174 -1.12 11.36 13.33
N ALA A 175 -0.55 11.42 12.12
CA ALA A 175 -1.23 11.01 10.90
C ALA A 175 -1.62 9.53 10.97
N ASN A 176 -0.71 8.65 11.36
CA ASN A 176 -0.97 7.22 11.50
C ASN A 176 -2.03 6.92 12.57
N ALA A 177 -1.93 7.53 13.75
CA ALA A 177 -2.93 7.35 14.81
C ALA A 177 -4.33 7.80 14.36
N SER A 178 -4.43 8.87 13.57
CA SER A 178 -5.72 9.40 13.09
C SER A 178 -6.48 8.44 12.15
N ILE A 179 -5.79 7.49 11.55
CA ILE A 179 -6.36 6.46 10.66
C ILE A 179 -6.25 5.04 11.22
N GLY A 180 -5.80 4.91 12.48
CA GLY A 180 -5.78 3.65 13.20
C GLY A 180 -4.55 2.78 12.96
N ILE A 181 -3.48 3.25 12.34
CA ILE A 181 -2.20 2.53 12.23
C ILE A 181 -1.50 2.53 13.59
N ASN A 182 -1.03 1.36 14.04
CA ASN A 182 -0.47 1.15 15.38
C ASN A 182 0.89 0.43 15.39
N ALA A 183 1.48 0.22 14.21
CA ALA A 183 2.79 -0.43 14.10
C ALA A 183 3.56 0.12 12.88
N THR A 184 4.89 0.11 12.96
CA THR A 184 5.77 0.48 11.85
C THR A 184 7.08 -0.32 11.89
N VAL A 185 7.51 -0.83 10.73
CA VAL A 185 8.86 -1.32 10.50
C VAL A 185 9.69 -0.15 9.97
N LEU A 186 10.78 0.20 10.63
CA LEU A 186 11.53 1.42 10.32
C LEU A 186 12.45 1.31 9.11
N ASN A 187 12.83 0.09 8.72
CA ASN A 187 13.87 -0.11 7.72
C ASN A 187 13.52 -1.16 6.68
N ASN A 188 14.26 -1.09 5.57
CA ASN A 188 14.09 -1.94 4.40
C ASN A 188 14.12 -3.44 4.71
N VAL A 189 13.28 -4.20 4.02
CA VAL A 189 13.26 -5.67 4.04
C VAL A 189 14.58 -6.28 3.55
N ASN A 190 15.32 -5.56 2.67
CA ASN A 190 16.70 -5.86 2.31
C ASN A 190 17.65 -5.31 3.40
N ALA A 191 17.47 -5.78 4.63
CA ALA A 191 18.01 -5.18 5.83
C ALA A 191 19.55 -5.22 5.88
N SER A 192 20.16 -4.08 6.25
CA SER A 192 21.56 -4.05 6.63
C SER A 192 21.74 -4.70 8.01
N PRO A 193 22.71 -5.62 8.18
CA PRO A 193 23.06 -6.14 9.50
C PRO A 193 23.39 -5.05 10.51
N LYS A 194 23.96 -3.92 10.07
CA LYS A 194 24.31 -2.76 10.91
C LYS A 194 23.12 -2.16 11.66
N MET A 195 21.89 -2.38 11.21
CA MET A 195 20.69 -1.93 11.93
C MET A 195 20.66 -2.44 13.38
N LEU A 196 21.25 -3.59 13.65
CA LEU A 196 21.32 -4.18 14.99
C LEU A 196 22.58 -3.81 15.80
N GLU A 197 23.44 -2.91 15.31
CA GLU A 197 24.52 -2.34 16.11
C GLU A 197 23.95 -1.41 17.19
N THR A 198 24.55 -1.39 18.35
CA THR A 198 24.07 -0.64 19.54
C THR A 198 23.83 0.84 19.24
N GLU A 199 24.73 1.46 18.44
CA GLU A 199 24.56 2.87 18.06
C GLU A 199 23.26 3.14 17.27
N ASN A 200 22.89 2.21 16.36
CA ASN A 200 21.65 2.33 15.59
C ASN A 200 20.42 1.97 16.43
N LEU A 201 20.55 1.04 17.38
CA LEU A 201 19.48 0.72 18.31
C LEU A 201 19.13 1.91 19.24
N VAL A 202 20.11 2.75 19.61
CA VAL A 202 19.88 4.01 20.34
C VAL A 202 19.09 5.01 19.48
N LYS A 203 19.37 5.07 18.18
CA LYS A 203 18.57 5.88 17.22
C LYS A 203 17.14 5.36 17.09
N VAL A 204 16.96 4.04 17.01
CA VAL A 204 15.64 3.38 17.03
C VAL A 204 14.86 3.74 18.29
N LYS A 205 15.53 3.76 19.46
CA LYS A 205 14.90 4.19 20.72
C LYS A 205 14.36 5.63 20.64
N ALA A 206 15.13 6.55 20.08
CA ALA A 206 14.70 7.94 19.96
C ALA A 206 13.44 8.08 19.08
N ILE A 207 13.34 7.30 17.98
CA ILE A 207 12.12 7.25 17.18
C ILE A 207 10.97 6.61 17.98
N ALA A 208 11.20 5.46 18.61
CA ALA A 208 10.18 4.73 19.37
C ALA A 208 9.56 5.59 20.50
N ASP A 209 10.37 6.41 21.17
CA ASP A 209 9.90 7.30 22.24
C ASP A 209 8.92 8.37 21.72
N VAL A 210 9.08 8.84 20.46
CA VAL A 210 8.13 9.76 19.82
C VAL A 210 6.84 9.04 19.39
N LEU A 211 6.95 7.80 18.91
CA LEU A 211 5.81 7.08 18.36
C LEU A 211 4.91 6.44 19.42
N ARG A 212 5.49 6.06 20.55
CA ARG A 212 4.81 5.36 21.67
C ARG A 212 3.58 6.08 22.22
N PRO A 213 3.59 7.39 22.46
CA PRO A 213 2.40 8.11 22.94
C PRO A 213 1.21 8.04 21.99
N TYR A 214 1.47 7.87 20.69
CA TYR A 214 0.44 7.68 19.65
C TYR A 214 0.01 6.21 19.50
N GLY A 215 0.48 5.32 20.37
CA GLY A 215 0.14 3.90 20.36
C GLY A 215 0.83 3.08 19.26
N ILE A 216 1.86 3.63 18.61
CA ILE A 216 2.56 2.99 17.49
C ILE A 216 3.79 2.24 18.02
N ARG A 217 3.84 0.93 17.76
CA ARG A 217 4.98 0.07 18.08
C ARG A 217 5.98 0.04 16.94
N VAL A 218 7.26 0.04 17.32
CA VAL A 218 8.36 -0.08 16.37
C VAL A 218 8.74 -1.55 16.19
N PHE A 219 8.98 -1.92 14.93
CA PHE A 219 9.54 -3.18 14.47
C PHE A 219 10.79 -2.89 13.66
N LEU A 220 11.65 -3.89 13.51
CA LEU A 220 12.83 -3.81 12.64
C LEU A 220 12.84 -4.97 11.65
N SER A 221 13.20 -4.68 10.41
CA SER A 221 13.63 -5.70 9.48
C SER A 221 15.06 -6.11 9.79
N VAL A 222 15.33 -7.43 9.83
CA VAL A 222 16.64 -7.95 10.20
C VAL A 222 17.24 -8.82 9.10
N ASN A 223 18.56 -8.70 8.92
CA ASN A 223 19.32 -9.57 8.03
C ASN A 223 19.62 -10.88 8.74
N PHE A 224 19.34 -12.00 8.09
CA PHE A 224 19.51 -13.32 8.67
C PHE A 224 20.98 -13.66 9.01
N ALA A 225 21.93 -13.07 8.27
CA ALA A 225 23.37 -13.24 8.51
C ALA A 225 23.92 -12.31 9.60
N SER A 226 23.11 -11.55 10.33
CA SER A 226 23.58 -10.65 11.40
C SER A 226 24.48 -11.32 12.45
N PRO A 227 24.27 -12.59 12.89
CA PRO A 227 25.18 -13.29 13.79
C PRO A 227 26.62 -13.38 13.25
N MET A 228 26.78 -13.57 11.94
CA MET A 228 28.11 -13.61 11.29
C MET A 228 28.70 -12.21 11.16
N VAL A 229 27.92 -11.25 10.64
CA VAL A 229 28.45 -9.94 10.23
C VAL A 229 28.83 -9.08 11.43
N ILE A 230 27.92 -8.93 12.38
CA ILE A 230 28.15 -8.13 13.59
C ILE A 230 28.49 -8.98 14.81
N GLY A 231 27.96 -10.21 14.91
CA GLY A 231 28.24 -11.14 15.98
C GLY A 231 29.58 -11.87 15.85
N LYS A 232 30.23 -11.79 14.68
CA LYS A 232 31.49 -12.47 14.37
C LYS A 232 31.46 -13.99 14.54
N LEU A 233 30.27 -14.60 14.46
CA LEU A 233 30.14 -16.04 14.45
C LEU A 233 30.58 -16.62 13.10
N LYS A 234 30.94 -17.91 13.10
CA LYS A 234 31.41 -18.60 11.90
C LYS A 234 30.31 -18.69 10.82
N ASP A 235 29.09 -18.87 11.23
CA ASP A 235 27.90 -18.97 10.35
C ASP A 235 26.64 -18.51 11.09
N ALA A 236 25.49 -18.57 10.42
CA ALA A 236 24.19 -18.21 10.97
C ALA A 236 23.21 -19.41 10.93
N ASP A 237 23.72 -20.67 10.98
CA ASP A 237 22.85 -21.86 11.02
C ASP A 237 21.91 -21.80 12.24
N PRO A 238 20.57 -21.73 12.03
CA PRO A 238 19.60 -21.50 13.11
C PRO A 238 19.54 -22.64 14.15
N LEU A 239 20.09 -23.80 13.85
CA LEU A 239 20.10 -24.92 14.78
C LEU A 239 21.35 -24.96 15.66
N LYS A 240 22.31 -24.03 15.49
CA LYS A 240 23.48 -23.94 16.34
C LYS A 240 23.20 -23.19 17.62
N PRO A 241 23.62 -23.73 18.79
CA PRO A 241 23.40 -23.10 20.09
C PRO A 241 23.96 -21.68 20.20
N GLU A 242 25.14 -21.42 19.62
CA GLU A 242 25.79 -20.11 19.62
C GLU A 242 25.00 -19.07 18.83
N VAL A 243 24.37 -19.46 17.72
CA VAL A 243 23.50 -18.57 16.92
C VAL A 243 22.22 -18.25 17.72
N ALA A 244 21.63 -19.25 18.33
CA ALA A 244 20.45 -19.06 19.19
C ALA A 244 20.77 -18.18 20.41
N ALA A 245 21.93 -18.35 21.02
CA ALA A 245 22.38 -17.53 22.15
C ALA A 245 22.58 -16.06 21.70
N TRP A 246 23.20 -15.83 20.55
CA TRP A 246 23.42 -14.49 20.02
C TRP A 246 22.08 -13.76 19.80
N TRP A 247 21.08 -14.39 19.18
CA TRP A 247 19.77 -13.79 18.99
C TRP A 247 19.06 -13.47 20.30
N LYS A 248 19.20 -14.32 21.33
CA LYS A 248 18.63 -14.04 22.68
C LYS A 248 19.28 -12.83 23.33
N GLU A 249 20.60 -12.71 23.29
CA GLU A 249 21.30 -11.53 23.84
C GLU A 249 20.95 -10.25 23.06
N LYS A 250 20.85 -10.34 21.72
CA LYS A 250 20.45 -9.20 20.90
C LYS A 250 19.00 -8.77 21.17
N ALA A 251 18.07 -9.71 21.33
CA ALA A 251 16.70 -9.41 21.75
C ALA A 251 16.67 -8.72 23.10
N LYS A 252 17.41 -9.22 24.09
CA LYS A 252 17.54 -8.59 25.43
C LYS A 252 18.07 -7.14 25.33
N GLU A 253 19.08 -6.90 24.52
CA GLU A 253 19.61 -5.55 24.28
C GLU A 253 18.52 -4.61 23.73
N ILE A 254 17.78 -5.07 22.70
CA ILE A 254 16.72 -4.28 22.09
C ILE A 254 15.62 -3.96 23.11
N TYR A 255 15.12 -4.94 23.87
CA TYR A 255 14.05 -4.70 24.85
C TYR A 255 14.50 -3.87 26.06
N ASN A 256 15.78 -3.86 26.39
CA ASN A 256 16.33 -2.92 27.39
C ASN A 256 16.26 -1.47 26.90
N LEU A 257 16.40 -1.22 25.61
CA LEU A 257 16.32 0.11 25.00
C LEU A 257 14.88 0.51 24.64
N VAL A 258 14.11 -0.42 24.11
CA VAL A 258 12.74 -0.24 23.62
C VAL A 258 11.83 -1.31 24.23
N PRO A 259 11.31 -1.10 25.47
CA PRO A 259 10.57 -2.13 26.19
C PRO A 259 9.30 -2.63 25.53
N ASP A 260 8.69 -1.83 24.66
CA ASP A 260 7.50 -2.13 23.87
C ASP A 260 7.80 -2.52 22.43
N PHE A 261 9.05 -2.88 22.11
CA PHE A 261 9.44 -3.34 20.79
C PHE A 261 8.55 -4.46 20.27
N GLY A 262 8.05 -4.33 19.03
CA GLY A 262 7.04 -5.25 18.49
C GLY A 262 7.60 -6.57 17.99
N GLY A 263 8.79 -6.57 17.40
CA GLY A 263 9.39 -7.76 16.84
C GLY A 263 10.17 -7.54 15.53
N PHE A 264 10.47 -8.64 14.85
CA PHE A 264 11.28 -8.65 13.64
C PHE A 264 10.47 -8.95 12.38
N LEU A 265 10.78 -8.26 11.28
CA LEU A 265 10.41 -8.61 9.92
C LEU A 265 11.61 -9.24 9.22
N VAL A 266 11.41 -10.36 8.50
CA VAL A 266 12.50 -11.09 7.85
C VAL A 266 12.17 -11.41 6.40
N LYS A 267 13.07 -11.02 5.48
CA LYS A 267 13.15 -11.51 4.11
C LYS A 267 14.37 -12.44 4.03
N ALA A 268 14.16 -13.73 3.76
CA ALA A 268 15.19 -14.75 3.74
C ALA A 268 15.13 -15.60 2.48
N ASN A 269 16.30 -16.01 1.97
CA ASN A 269 16.46 -16.85 0.78
C ASN A 269 15.70 -16.36 -0.47
N SER A 270 15.67 -15.06 -0.64
CA SER A 270 15.00 -14.41 -1.76
C SER A 270 15.83 -13.23 -2.27
N GLU A 271 16.01 -13.13 -3.59
CA GLU A 271 16.74 -12.03 -4.24
C GLU A 271 18.14 -11.77 -3.63
N GLY A 272 18.88 -12.83 -3.35
CA GLY A 272 20.23 -12.75 -2.79
C GLY A 272 20.30 -12.48 -1.29
N GLN A 273 19.18 -12.34 -0.59
CA GLN A 273 19.18 -12.23 0.87
C GLN A 273 19.53 -13.59 1.51
N PRO A 274 20.41 -13.60 2.54
CA PRO A 274 20.76 -14.82 3.23
C PRO A 274 19.58 -15.41 4.01
N GLY A 275 19.61 -16.72 4.22
CA GLY A 275 18.53 -17.38 4.94
C GLY A 275 18.88 -18.81 5.39
N PRO A 276 17.93 -19.50 6.05
CA PRO A 276 18.16 -20.82 6.59
C PRO A 276 18.45 -21.87 5.52
N CYS A 277 17.94 -21.70 4.29
CA CYS A 277 18.17 -22.67 3.21
C CYS A 277 19.64 -22.75 2.79
N ASP A 278 20.44 -21.72 3.05
CA ASP A 278 21.89 -21.70 2.82
C ASP A 278 22.63 -22.74 3.69
N TYR A 279 22.00 -23.19 4.75
CA TYR A 279 22.49 -24.20 5.70
C TYR A 279 21.73 -25.53 5.59
N GLY A 280 20.91 -25.71 4.56
CA GLY A 280 20.05 -26.90 4.41
C GLY A 280 18.92 -26.95 5.45
N ARG A 281 18.50 -25.81 6.00
CA ARG A 281 17.43 -25.69 6.98
C ARG A 281 16.17 -25.14 6.32
N THR A 282 15.04 -25.31 7.00
CA THR A 282 13.73 -24.81 6.51
C THR A 282 13.49 -23.35 6.94
N HIS A 283 12.54 -22.69 6.28
CA HIS A 283 12.05 -21.37 6.72
C HIS A 283 11.51 -21.41 8.17
N ALA A 284 10.92 -22.54 8.60
CA ALA A 284 10.46 -22.70 9.96
C ALA A 284 11.62 -22.73 10.97
N ASP A 285 12.72 -23.41 10.65
CA ASP A 285 13.92 -23.43 11.52
C ASP A 285 14.48 -22.02 11.69
N GLY A 286 14.57 -21.25 10.59
CA GLY A 286 15.03 -19.87 10.61
C GLY A 286 14.12 -18.93 11.38
N ALA A 287 12.81 -19.04 11.20
CA ALA A 287 11.85 -18.21 11.92
C ALA A 287 11.81 -18.53 13.42
N ASN A 288 11.92 -19.82 13.76
CA ASN A 288 11.78 -20.29 15.13
C ASN A 288 12.94 -19.85 16.04
N VAL A 289 14.17 -19.79 15.56
CA VAL A 289 15.30 -19.29 16.38
C VAL A 289 15.11 -17.84 16.80
N LEU A 290 14.57 -17.01 15.90
CA LEU A 290 14.21 -15.62 16.20
C LEU A 290 12.99 -15.52 17.11
N ALA A 291 11.97 -16.35 16.87
CA ALA A 291 10.76 -16.41 17.66
C ALA A 291 11.05 -16.81 19.12
N ASP A 292 11.90 -17.81 19.33
CA ASP A 292 12.33 -18.23 20.66
C ASP A 292 13.11 -17.13 21.41
N ALA A 293 13.86 -16.28 20.69
CA ALA A 293 14.56 -15.14 21.28
C ALA A 293 13.60 -14.00 21.71
N LEU A 294 12.53 -13.76 20.95
CA LEU A 294 11.56 -12.70 21.22
C LEU A 294 10.45 -13.11 22.20
N LYS A 295 10.16 -14.40 22.31
CA LYS A 295 9.03 -14.93 23.10
C LYS A 295 8.99 -14.45 24.56
N PRO A 296 10.11 -14.35 25.31
CA PRO A 296 10.10 -13.88 26.71
C PRO A 296 9.58 -12.45 26.87
N TYR A 297 9.60 -11.66 25.80
CA TYR A 297 9.20 -10.25 25.78
C TYR A 297 7.84 -10.01 25.10
N GLY A 298 7.20 -11.08 24.58
CA GLY A 298 5.94 -10.98 23.85
C GLY A 298 6.07 -10.44 22.42
N GLY A 299 7.30 -10.43 21.86
CA GLY A 299 7.54 -10.02 20.48
C GLY A 299 7.19 -11.11 19.47
N VAL A 300 6.95 -10.69 18.23
CA VAL A 300 6.59 -11.58 17.12
C VAL A 300 7.64 -11.55 16.01
N VAL A 301 7.71 -12.64 15.25
CA VAL A 301 8.48 -12.73 14.01
C VAL A 301 7.52 -12.70 12.84
N ILE A 302 7.72 -11.75 11.94
CA ILE A 302 7.01 -11.63 10.67
C ILE A 302 7.93 -12.20 9.59
N TRP A 303 7.59 -13.37 9.07
CA TRP A 303 8.40 -14.08 8.08
C TRP A 303 7.78 -13.93 6.69
N ARG A 304 8.48 -13.26 5.77
CA ARG A 304 7.92 -13.04 4.42
C ARG A 304 7.95 -14.32 3.59
N ALA A 305 6.80 -14.70 3.04
CA ALA A 305 6.65 -15.76 2.05
C ALA A 305 6.90 -15.22 0.62
N PHE A 306 8.02 -14.51 0.46
CA PHE A 306 8.47 -14.00 -0.83
C PHE A 306 9.74 -14.74 -1.20
N VAL A 307 9.57 -15.82 -1.96
CA VAL A 307 10.64 -16.75 -2.30
C VAL A 307 10.92 -16.67 -3.79
N TYR A 308 12.10 -16.19 -4.11
CA TYR A 308 12.59 -16.06 -5.47
C TYR A 308 13.89 -16.87 -5.61
N GLY A 309 13.72 -18.18 -5.72
CA GLY A 309 14.81 -19.12 -5.93
C GLY A 309 14.89 -19.61 -7.38
N LYS A 310 16.07 -20.14 -7.75
CA LYS A 310 16.27 -20.88 -9.00
C LYS A 310 15.64 -22.28 -8.87
N LYS A 311 14.32 -22.38 -9.05
CA LYS A 311 13.57 -23.62 -8.92
C LYS A 311 12.91 -24.00 -10.24
N PRO A 312 12.66 -25.31 -10.49
CA PRO A 312 12.03 -25.75 -11.73
C PRO A 312 10.57 -25.29 -11.87
N GLN A 313 9.88 -25.01 -10.77
CA GLN A 313 8.48 -24.60 -10.78
C GLN A 313 8.33 -23.14 -11.20
N GLU A 314 7.19 -22.83 -11.79
CA GLU A 314 6.81 -21.46 -12.08
C GLU A 314 6.78 -20.61 -10.80
N ARG A 315 7.23 -19.37 -10.90
CA ARG A 315 7.43 -18.49 -9.75
C ARG A 315 6.17 -18.24 -8.93
N VAL A 316 5.02 -18.12 -9.58
CA VAL A 316 3.71 -17.94 -8.93
C VAL A 316 3.29 -19.15 -8.08
N GLN A 317 3.94 -20.30 -8.28
CA GLN A 317 3.67 -21.53 -7.51
C GLN A 317 4.59 -21.70 -6.31
N GLN A 318 5.78 -21.08 -6.33
CA GLN A 318 6.88 -21.42 -5.41
C GLN A 318 6.52 -21.19 -3.95
N ALA A 319 5.90 -20.07 -3.60
CA ALA A 319 5.59 -19.77 -2.21
C ALA A 319 4.68 -20.82 -1.57
N LEU A 320 3.63 -21.27 -2.27
CA LEU A 320 2.76 -22.31 -1.74
C LEU A 320 3.51 -23.65 -1.57
N LEU A 321 4.30 -24.04 -2.57
CA LEU A 321 5.08 -25.27 -2.54
C LEU A 321 6.14 -25.29 -1.43
N GLU A 322 6.67 -24.13 -1.04
CA GLU A 322 7.65 -24.04 0.05
C GLU A 322 7.03 -23.96 1.43
N PHE A 323 5.92 -23.25 1.58
CA PHE A 323 5.35 -22.99 2.91
C PHE A 323 4.30 -24.04 3.33
N GLN A 324 3.56 -24.64 2.41
CA GLN A 324 2.55 -25.66 2.77
C GLN A 324 3.14 -26.87 3.52
N PRO A 325 4.31 -27.43 3.17
CA PRO A 325 4.92 -28.53 3.93
C PRO A 325 5.40 -28.15 5.34
N LEU A 326 5.41 -26.84 5.65
CA LEU A 326 5.85 -26.31 6.94
C LEU A 326 4.69 -26.05 7.92
N GLU A 327 3.46 -26.38 7.54
CA GLU A 327 2.30 -26.26 8.45
C GLU A 327 2.53 -27.01 9.77
N GLY A 328 2.28 -26.31 10.87
CA GLY A 328 2.48 -26.84 12.23
C GLY A 328 3.94 -26.88 12.71
N LYS A 329 4.90 -26.37 11.91
CA LYS A 329 6.32 -26.32 12.28
C LYS A 329 6.77 -24.97 12.84
N PHE A 330 6.01 -23.92 12.63
CA PHE A 330 6.31 -22.57 13.15
C PHE A 330 5.89 -22.44 14.63
N ARG A 331 6.62 -21.60 15.37
CA ARG A 331 6.23 -21.18 16.72
C ARG A 331 4.95 -20.32 16.69
N ASP A 332 4.25 -20.27 17.81
CA ASP A 332 2.99 -19.54 18.00
C ASP A 332 3.12 -18.00 17.83
N ASN A 333 4.33 -17.46 18.00
CA ASN A 333 4.65 -16.06 17.78
C ASN A 333 5.30 -15.78 16.41
N VAL A 334 5.18 -16.69 15.45
CA VAL A 334 5.56 -16.48 14.04
C VAL A 334 4.31 -16.21 13.21
N ILE A 335 4.34 -15.18 12.41
CA ILE A 335 3.32 -14.82 11.42
C ILE A 335 3.98 -14.82 10.04
N VAL A 336 3.45 -15.59 9.10
CA VAL A 336 3.95 -15.61 7.73
C VAL A 336 3.25 -14.51 6.92
N GLN A 337 4.02 -13.60 6.36
CA GLN A 337 3.51 -12.45 5.59
C GLN A 337 3.60 -12.74 4.09
N ALA A 338 2.46 -12.71 3.42
CA ALA A 338 2.36 -12.87 1.97
C ALA A 338 1.86 -11.58 1.30
N LYS A 339 2.35 -11.31 0.09
CA LYS A 339 1.83 -10.23 -0.77
C LYS A 339 0.37 -10.50 -1.16
N ASN A 340 -0.30 -9.48 -1.67
CA ASN A 340 -1.69 -9.60 -2.10
C ASN A 340 -1.90 -10.59 -3.26
N GLY A 341 -0.93 -10.71 -4.17
CA GLY A 341 -0.90 -11.67 -5.27
C GLY A 341 0.32 -12.59 -5.20
N PRO A 342 0.33 -13.69 -5.98
CA PRO A 342 1.38 -14.73 -5.90
C PRO A 342 2.71 -14.31 -6.53
N LEU A 343 2.77 -13.13 -7.14
CA LEU A 343 3.96 -12.68 -7.86
C LEU A 343 4.62 -11.49 -7.16
N ASP A 344 4.31 -10.24 -7.54
CA ASP A 344 5.04 -9.08 -7.05
C ASP A 344 4.26 -7.77 -7.17
N PHE A 345 3.11 -7.65 -6.52
CA PHE A 345 2.28 -6.44 -6.54
C PHE A 345 1.91 -5.94 -7.95
N GLN A 346 1.81 -6.84 -8.93
CA GLN A 346 1.44 -6.49 -10.28
C GLN A 346 0.02 -5.88 -10.34
N PRO A 347 -0.29 -5.02 -11.32
CA PRO A 347 -1.58 -4.32 -11.35
C PRO A 347 -2.80 -5.21 -11.31
N CYS A 348 -2.69 -6.43 -11.85
CA CYS A 348 -3.81 -7.37 -11.93
C CYS A 348 -3.36 -8.80 -11.60
N GLU A 349 -3.25 -9.11 -10.31
CA GLU A 349 -2.99 -10.47 -9.82
C GLU A 349 -4.25 -11.00 -9.12
N PRO A 350 -4.57 -12.30 -9.23
CA PRO A 350 -5.51 -12.92 -8.31
C PRO A 350 -4.92 -12.93 -6.87
N PHE A 351 -5.75 -13.08 -5.86
CA PHE A 351 -5.25 -13.16 -4.49
C PHE A 351 -4.23 -14.31 -4.31
N HIS A 352 -3.29 -14.14 -3.39
CA HIS A 352 -2.22 -15.14 -3.19
C HIS A 352 -2.79 -16.47 -2.68
N PRO A 353 -2.49 -17.62 -3.34
CA PRO A 353 -3.04 -18.93 -3.00
C PRO A 353 -2.82 -19.38 -1.56
N LEU A 354 -1.78 -18.89 -0.88
CA LEU A 354 -1.54 -19.16 0.54
C LEU A 354 -2.79 -18.89 1.40
N PHE A 355 -3.53 -17.81 1.13
CA PHE A 355 -4.73 -17.45 1.90
C PHE A 355 -5.87 -18.46 1.76
N GLY A 356 -5.87 -19.26 0.69
CA GLY A 356 -6.86 -20.31 0.47
C GLY A 356 -6.39 -21.70 0.86
N LYS A 357 -5.08 -21.97 0.89
CA LYS A 357 -4.52 -23.31 1.08
C LYS A 357 -3.91 -23.57 2.44
N ILE A 358 -3.36 -22.54 3.09
CA ILE A 358 -2.71 -22.69 4.40
C ILE A 358 -3.76 -22.66 5.52
N THR A 359 -3.71 -23.64 6.41
CA THR A 359 -4.69 -23.78 7.50
C THR A 359 -4.09 -23.57 8.89
N LYS A 360 -2.80 -23.91 9.10
CA LYS A 360 -2.16 -23.95 10.42
C LYS A 360 -1.06 -22.90 10.62
N ILE A 361 -0.80 -22.07 9.62
CA ILE A 361 0.17 -20.98 9.72
C ILE A 361 -0.61 -19.67 9.80
N PRO A 362 -0.41 -18.82 10.83
CA PRO A 362 -0.98 -17.49 10.86
C PRO A 362 -0.46 -16.67 9.67
N LEU A 363 -1.36 -16.14 8.82
CA LEU A 363 -1.00 -15.39 7.62
C LEU A 363 -1.30 -13.92 7.78
N ALA A 364 -0.31 -13.06 7.49
CA ALA A 364 -0.49 -11.62 7.32
C ALA A 364 -0.53 -11.26 5.84
N MET A 365 -1.30 -10.21 5.51
CA MET A 365 -1.30 -9.58 4.19
C MET A 365 -0.24 -8.49 4.14
N GLU A 366 0.54 -8.43 3.04
CA GLU A 366 1.36 -7.29 2.67
C GLU A 366 0.78 -6.64 1.40
N PHE A 367 0.22 -5.44 1.54
CA PHE A 367 -0.12 -4.57 0.43
C PHE A 367 1.05 -3.66 0.06
N GLN A 368 1.03 -3.10 -1.14
CA GLN A 368 1.98 -2.06 -1.53
C GLN A 368 1.23 -0.72 -1.66
N ILE A 369 1.59 0.24 -0.81
CA ILE A 369 1.09 1.63 -0.91
C ILE A 369 1.93 2.40 -1.91
N THR A 370 3.21 2.04 -2.07
CA THR A 370 4.04 2.46 -3.19
C THR A 370 3.43 1.96 -4.50
N GLN A 371 3.46 2.79 -5.52
CA GLN A 371 2.85 2.53 -6.81
C GLN A 371 3.89 2.02 -7.81
N GLU A 372 4.64 0.96 -7.46
CA GLU A 372 5.79 0.47 -8.22
C GLU A 372 5.45 0.17 -9.69
N TYR A 373 4.31 -0.48 -9.92
CA TYR A 373 3.81 -0.85 -11.25
C TYR A 373 2.56 -0.06 -11.66
N LEU A 374 2.24 1.00 -10.93
CA LEU A 374 1.01 1.79 -11.06
C LEU A 374 1.33 3.29 -11.19
N GLY A 375 2.36 3.62 -11.99
CA GLY A 375 2.73 5.00 -12.30
C GLY A 375 3.65 5.68 -11.29
N GLN A 376 4.19 4.97 -10.28
CA GLN A 376 5.31 5.40 -9.42
C GLN A 376 5.15 6.80 -8.81
N SER A 377 3.99 7.13 -8.26
CA SER A 377 3.61 8.45 -7.72
C SER A 377 3.69 9.60 -8.74
N ASN A 378 3.75 9.30 -10.04
CA ASN A 378 3.46 10.25 -11.11
C ASN A 378 1.98 10.20 -11.53
N HIS A 379 1.38 9.00 -11.50
CA HIS A 379 -0.01 8.81 -11.87
C HIS A 379 -0.94 8.84 -10.65
N LEU A 380 -2.15 9.33 -10.85
CA LEU A 380 -3.26 9.07 -9.96
C LEU A 380 -3.60 7.57 -10.04
N ALA A 381 -3.43 6.86 -8.92
CA ALA A 381 -3.85 5.47 -8.74
C ALA A 381 -4.43 5.32 -7.33
N TYR A 382 -5.75 5.22 -7.21
CA TYR A 382 -6.43 5.03 -5.93
C TYR A 382 -6.52 3.54 -5.59
N LEU A 383 -5.58 3.08 -4.79
CA LEU A 383 -5.31 1.65 -4.55
C LEU A 383 -6.37 0.95 -3.69
N ALA A 384 -7.22 1.69 -2.98
CA ALA A 384 -8.28 1.07 -2.16
C ALA A 384 -9.21 0.18 -2.98
N THR A 385 -9.43 0.48 -4.26
CA THR A 385 -10.23 -0.36 -5.16
C THR A 385 -9.59 -1.74 -5.36
N LEU A 386 -8.27 -1.77 -5.59
CA LEU A 386 -7.51 -3.02 -5.72
C LEU A 386 -7.48 -3.80 -4.40
N TRP A 387 -7.25 -3.11 -3.29
CA TRP A 387 -7.17 -3.79 -1.99
C TRP A 387 -8.52 -4.38 -1.56
N LYS A 388 -9.63 -3.69 -1.86
CA LYS A 388 -10.97 -4.22 -1.62
C LYS A 388 -11.26 -5.46 -2.44
N GLU A 389 -10.89 -5.49 -3.72
CA GLU A 389 -11.03 -6.69 -4.55
C GLU A 389 -10.34 -7.90 -3.91
N VAL A 390 -9.15 -7.72 -3.34
CA VAL A 390 -8.40 -8.79 -2.69
C VAL A 390 -9.02 -9.18 -1.35
N LEU A 391 -9.34 -8.19 -0.48
CA LEU A 391 -9.90 -8.44 0.86
C LEU A 391 -11.26 -9.16 0.79
N ASP A 392 -12.08 -8.81 -0.20
CA ASP A 392 -13.41 -9.38 -0.41
C ASP A 392 -13.38 -10.72 -1.18
N SER A 393 -12.24 -11.08 -1.78
CA SER A 393 -12.11 -12.36 -2.51
C SER A 393 -12.40 -13.54 -1.58
N ASP A 394 -13.32 -14.41 -2.02
CA ASP A 394 -13.63 -15.65 -1.32
C ASP A 394 -12.55 -16.70 -1.64
N THR A 395 -11.92 -17.23 -0.64
CA THR A 395 -10.90 -18.30 -0.78
C THR A 395 -11.53 -19.68 -0.87
N TYR A 396 -12.79 -19.81 -0.49
CA TYR A 396 -13.52 -21.09 -0.34
C TYR A 396 -12.79 -22.12 0.55
N GLN A 397 -11.87 -21.69 1.43
CA GLN A 397 -11.10 -22.60 2.29
C GLN A 397 -12.03 -23.42 3.22
N ASN A 398 -13.05 -22.76 3.77
CA ASN A 398 -14.04 -23.38 4.66
C ASN A 398 -15.47 -23.25 4.07
N GLY A 399 -15.59 -23.27 2.74
CA GLY A 399 -16.83 -23.03 2.03
C GLY A 399 -17.05 -21.54 1.71
N PRO A 400 -18.22 -21.19 1.15
CA PRO A 400 -18.55 -19.83 0.75
C PRO A 400 -18.47 -18.82 1.91
N GLY A 401 -17.98 -17.62 1.63
CA GLY A 401 -17.82 -16.55 2.61
C GLY A 401 -16.51 -16.62 3.42
N SER A 402 -15.56 -17.48 3.02
CA SER A 402 -14.20 -17.58 3.58
C SER A 402 -13.30 -16.50 2.94
N THR A 403 -13.58 -15.23 3.19
CA THR A 403 -12.86 -14.13 2.53
C THR A 403 -11.41 -14.02 2.99
N VAL A 404 -10.56 -13.43 2.13
CA VAL A 404 -9.16 -13.11 2.46
C VAL A 404 -9.10 -12.25 3.73
N ALA A 405 -9.98 -11.25 3.88
CA ALA A 405 -10.05 -10.42 5.08
C ALA A 405 -10.25 -11.24 6.37
N LYS A 406 -11.13 -12.25 6.34
CA LYS A 406 -11.36 -13.15 7.48
C LYS A 406 -10.13 -14.02 7.76
N LYS A 407 -9.44 -14.48 6.70
CA LYS A 407 -8.21 -15.29 6.86
C LYS A 407 -7.08 -14.50 7.53
N ILE A 408 -6.91 -13.24 7.15
CA ILE A 408 -5.93 -12.35 7.79
C ILE A 408 -6.28 -12.10 9.27
N ALA A 409 -7.57 -12.04 9.61
CA ALA A 409 -8.03 -11.81 10.99
C ALA A 409 -7.58 -12.92 11.96
N GLU A 410 -7.31 -14.13 11.49
CA GLU A 410 -6.75 -15.23 12.31
C GLU A 410 -5.37 -14.89 12.89
N SER A 411 -4.52 -14.19 12.12
CA SER A 411 -3.23 -13.66 12.61
C SER A 411 -3.37 -12.31 13.28
N GLY A 412 -4.42 -11.59 12.92
CA GLY A 412 -4.67 -10.22 13.34
C GLY A 412 -3.68 -9.21 12.76
N MET A 413 -3.02 -9.48 11.61
CA MET A 413 -1.98 -8.59 11.07
C MET A 413 -2.21 -8.26 9.59
N ILE A 414 -2.12 -6.96 9.29
CA ILE A 414 -2.10 -6.41 7.94
C ILE A 414 -0.98 -5.37 7.83
N ALA A 415 -0.24 -5.41 6.74
CA ALA A 415 0.89 -4.53 6.49
C ALA A 415 0.78 -3.84 5.12
N GLY A 416 1.32 -2.63 5.02
CA GLY A 416 1.43 -1.88 3.77
C GLY A 416 2.84 -1.34 3.58
N VAL A 417 3.45 -1.55 2.40
CA VAL A 417 4.73 -0.94 2.03
C VAL A 417 4.53 0.56 1.86
N ALA A 418 5.18 1.35 2.68
CA ALA A 418 4.95 2.79 2.77
C ALA A 418 5.46 3.55 1.53
N ASN A 419 4.66 4.50 1.04
CA ASN A 419 5.08 5.53 0.08
C ASN A 419 5.15 6.88 0.81
N ILE A 420 6.10 7.01 1.72
CA ILE A 420 6.29 8.17 2.58
C ILE A 420 7.76 8.55 2.56
N GLY A 421 8.02 9.82 2.25
CA GLY A 421 9.37 10.35 2.18
C GLY A 421 9.46 11.79 2.69
N ASP A 422 10.61 12.43 2.45
CA ASP A 422 10.88 13.80 2.89
C ASP A 422 10.33 14.89 1.96
N ASP A 423 9.57 14.51 0.91
CA ASP A 423 8.78 15.46 0.10
C ASP A 423 7.84 16.29 0.99
N VAL A 424 7.58 17.53 0.61
CA VAL A 424 6.72 18.45 1.39
C VAL A 424 5.37 17.83 1.69
N ASN A 425 4.73 17.23 0.68
CA ASN A 425 3.43 16.57 0.84
C ASN A 425 3.51 15.11 1.26
N TRP A 426 4.69 14.59 1.65
CA TRP A 426 4.98 13.23 2.13
C TRP A 426 4.96 12.13 1.06
N THR A 427 4.29 12.32 -0.05
CA THR A 427 3.98 11.25 -1.01
C THR A 427 4.25 11.63 -2.47
N ARG A 428 4.84 12.81 -2.71
CA ARG A 428 5.13 13.41 -4.01
C ARG A 428 3.87 13.75 -4.85
N HIS A 429 2.96 12.81 -5.03
CA HIS A 429 1.66 13.06 -5.66
C HIS A 429 0.62 13.29 -4.56
N PRO A 430 -0.10 14.43 -4.53
CA PRO A 430 -1.07 14.72 -3.47
C PRO A 430 -2.10 13.60 -3.28
N PHE A 431 -2.59 12.99 -4.37
CA PHE A 431 -3.53 11.87 -4.27
C PHE A 431 -2.91 10.56 -3.74
N ALA A 432 -1.58 10.42 -3.70
CA ALA A 432 -0.98 9.25 -3.06
C ALA A 432 -1.14 9.29 -1.53
N GLN A 433 -1.41 10.46 -0.93
CA GLN A 433 -1.87 10.55 0.46
C GLN A 433 -3.18 9.78 0.69
N ALA A 434 -4.09 9.77 -0.31
CA ALA A 434 -5.33 9.01 -0.23
C ALA A 434 -5.09 7.51 -0.06
N ASN A 435 -4.01 6.99 -0.65
CA ASN A 435 -3.65 5.57 -0.50
C ASN A 435 -3.17 5.27 0.92
N TRP A 436 -2.35 6.14 1.51
CA TRP A 436 -1.94 6.02 2.92
C TRP A 436 -3.16 6.07 3.84
N TYR A 437 -4.04 7.07 3.64
CA TYR A 437 -5.30 7.21 4.38
C TYR A 437 -6.17 5.95 4.26
N ALA A 438 -6.42 5.51 3.05
CA ALA A 438 -7.27 4.36 2.76
C ALA A 438 -6.72 3.05 3.33
N PHE A 439 -5.40 2.85 3.30
CA PHE A 439 -4.78 1.69 3.94
C PHE A 439 -5.11 1.64 5.44
N GLY A 440 -4.93 2.74 6.16
CA GLY A 440 -5.26 2.79 7.58
C GLY A 440 -6.74 2.52 7.87
N ARG A 441 -7.65 3.10 7.05
CA ARG A 441 -9.09 2.89 7.19
C ARG A 441 -9.50 1.43 6.93
N LEU A 442 -8.98 0.80 5.89
CA LEU A 442 -9.24 -0.61 5.59
C LEU A 442 -8.57 -1.56 6.60
N ALA A 443 -7.39 -1.19 7.10
CA ALA A 443 -6.73 -1.94 8.16
C ALA A 443 -7.51 -1.88 9.50
N TRP A 444 -8.19 -0.77 9.76
CA TRP A 444 -9.11 -0.64 10.90
C TRP A 444 -10.38 -1.45 10.68
N ASN A 445 -11.02 -1.30 9.52
CA ASN A 445 -12.26 -2.00 9.16
C ASN A 445 -12.28 -2.37 7.67
N PRO A 446 -12.02 -3.63 7.30
CA PRO A 446 -11.99 -4.07 5.90
C PRO A 446 -13.37 -4.04 5.21
N ASN A 447 -14.45 -3.86 5.97
CA ASN A 447 -15.81 -3.80 5.41
C ASN A 447 -16.18 -2.40 4.88
N LEU A 448 -15.35 -1.38 5.10
CA LEU A 448 -15.56 -0.06 4.52
C LEU A 448 -15.48 -0.12 2.99
N LYS A 449 -16.24 0.74 2.32
CA LYS A 449 -16.22 0.86 0.88
C LYS A 449 -15.12 1.82 0.45
N ALA A 450 -14.49 1.53 -0.69
CA ALA A 450 -13.41 2.36 -1.22
C ALA A 450 -13.85 3.79 -1.55
N ASP A 451 -15.07 3.95 -2.11
CA ASP A 451 -15.65 5.25 -2.44
C ASP A 451 -16.00 6.08 -1.20
N ASP A 452 -16.52 5.45 -0.13
CA ASP A 452 -16.78 6.14 1.14
C ASP A 452 -15.47 6.67 1.74
N ILE A 453 -14.40 5.88 1.70
CA ILE A 453 -13.08 6.30 2.19
C ILE A 453 -12.50 7.43 1.32
N ALA A 454 -12.69 7.39 0.00
CA ALA A 454 -12.30 8.48 -0.90
C ALA A 454 -13.00 9.79 -0.54
N ARG A 455 -14.33 9.76 -0.34
CA ARG A 455 -15.13 10.92 0.08
C ARG A 455 -14.67 11.46 1.44
N GLU A 456 -14.41 10.59 2.42
CA GLU A 456 -13.85 10.99 3.72
C GLU A 456 -12.53 11.75 3.55
N TRP A 457 -11.60 11.21 2.75
CA TRP A 457 -10.30 11.83 2.52
C TRP A 457 -10.41 13.15 1.79
N LEU A 458 -11.22 13.22 0.73
CA LEU A 458 -11.47 14.44 -0.04
C LEU A 458 -12.07 15.56 0.83
N ALA A 459 -13.07 15.23 1.65
CA ALA A 459 -13.71 16.19 2.55
C ALA A 459 -12.73 16.78 3.56
N GLN A 460 -11.88 15.94 4.15
CA GLN A 460 -10.90 16.37 5.15
C GLN A 460 -9.72 17.14 4.53
N THR A 461 -9.29 16.73 3.33
CA THR A 461 -8.08 17.25 2.68
C THR A 461 -8.34 18.52 1.88
N PHE A 462 -9.52 18.64 1.27
CA PHE A 462 -9.88 19.80 0.43
C PHE A 462 -11.13 20.53 0.95
N THR A 463 -12.30 19.96 0.77
CA THR A 463 -13.57 20.59 1.15
C THR A 463 -14.69 19.55 1.27
N PRO A 464 -15.64 19.71 2.20
CA PRO A 464 -16.82 18.84 2.28
C PRO A 464 -17.89 19.17 1.23
N ASN A 465 -17.62 20.02 0.24
CA ASN A 465 -18.55 20.41 -0.80
C ASN A 465 -18.75 19.25 -1.81
N SER A 466 -19.97 18.79 -2.00
CA SER A 466 -20.31 17.71 -2.93
C SER A 466 -19.98 18.02 -4.39
N ALA A 467 -20.06 19.28 -4.83
CA ALA A 467 -19.67 19.67 -6.18
C ALA A 467 -18.17 19.49 -6.47
N PHE A 468 -17.33 19.40 -5.44
CA PHE A 468 -15.94 18.99 -5.54
C PHE A 468 -15.80 17.47 -5.37
N ILE A 469 -16.43 16.91 -4.33
CA ILE A 469 -16.21 15.54 -3.91
C ILE A 469 -16.62 14.53 -5.00
N GLU A 470 -17.85 14.69 -5.57
CA GLU A 470 -18.39 13.65 -6.45
C GLU A 470 -17.54 13.46 -7.72
N PRO A 471 -17.24 14.48 -8.55
CA PRO A 471 -16.44 14.26 -9.76
C PRO A 471 -15.03 13.79 -9.46
N VAL A 472 -14.43 14.23 -8.34
CA VAL A 472 -13.07 13.81 -7.98
C VAL A 472 -13.06 12.39 -7.41
N CYS A 473 -14.08 11.98 -6.65
CA CYS A 473 -14.24 10.60 -6.20
C CYS A 473 -14.40 9.65 -7.39
N ASP A 474 -15.22 9.98 -8.38
CA ASP A 474 -15.40 9.17 -9.58
C ASP A 474 -14.09 9.04 -10.37
N MET A 475 -13.32 10.13 -10.49
CA MET A 475 -11.99 10.11 -11.08
C MET A 475 -11.05 9.16 -10.30
N MET A 476 -11.03 9.23 -8.96
CA MET A 476 -10.23 8.33 -8.13
C MET A 476 -10.64 6.86 -8.32
N MET A 477 -11.94 6.57 -8.28
CA MET A 477 -12.47 5.20 -8.41
C MET A 477 -12.14 4.59 -9.78
N SER A 478 -12.12 5.38 -10.85
CA SER A 478 -11.77 4.92 -12.20
C SER A 478 -10.27 4.72 -12.44
N SER A 479 -9.41 5.23 -11.55
CA SER A 479 -7.97 5.35 -11.82
C SER A 479 -7.24 4.01 -11.94
N VAL A 480 -7.42 3.07 -11.02
CA VAL A 480 -6.80 1.74 -11.10
C VAL A 480 -7.34 0.92 -12.27
N PRO A 481 -8.67 0.86 -12.51
CA PRO A 481 -9.19 0.25 -13.74
C PRO A 481 -8.55 0.80 -15.02
N ALA A 482 -8.45 2.12 -15.17
CA ALA A 482 -7.83 2.74 -16.32
C ALA A 482 -6.34 2.37 -16.47
N ILE A 483 -5.58 2.41 -15.37
CA ILE A 483 -4.16 2.01 -15.36
C ILE A 483 -4.00 0.57 -15.81
N ARG A 484 -4.79 -0.35 -15.28
CA ARG A 484 -4.78 -1.75 -15.72
C ARG A 484 -5.00 -1.86 -17.23
N GLN A 485 -5.96 -1.12 -17.76
CA GLN A 485 -6.29 -1.16 -19.18
C GLN A 485 -5.18 -0.59 -20.06
N TYR A 486 -4.59 0.57 -19.74
CA TYR A 486 -3.56 1.13 -20.62
C TYR A 486 -2.15 0.58 -20.37
N MET A 487 -1.84 -0.01 -19.20
CA MET A 487 -0.53 -0.59 -18.94
C MET A 487 -0.49 -2.10 -19.19
N MET A 488 -1.27 -2.86 -18.43
CA MET A 488 -1.18 -4.33 -18.37
C MET A 488 -2.58 -4.95 -18.28
N PRO A 489 -3.38 -4.86 -19.36
CA PRO A 489 -4.75 -5.35 -19.38
C PRO A 489 -4.84 -6.87 -19.29
N LEU A 490 -6.00 -7.37 -18.87
CA LEU A 490 -6.40 -8.77 -18.91
C LEU A 490 -5.50 -9.71 -18.06
N GLY A 491 -4.71 -9.18 -17.15
CA GLY A 491 -3.75 -9.96 -16.37
C GLY A 491 -2.35 -10.06 -16.97
N LEU A 492 -2.05 -9.27 -18.01
CA LEU A 492 -0.67 -9.03 -18.40
C LEU A 492 0.13 -8.49 -17.20
N HIS A 493 1.41 -8.82 -17.13
CA HIS A 493 2.29 -8.34 -16.10
C HIS A 493 3.75 -8.29 -16.56
N HIS A 494 4.59 -7.52 -15.88
CA HIS A 494 6.02 -7.38 -16.17
C HIS A 494 6.38 -6.91 -17.59
N ILE A 495 5.46 -6.25 -18.30
CA ILE A 495 5.72 -5.70 -19.65
C ILE A 495 6.17 -4.23 -19.63
N PHE A 496 6.90 -3.84 -18.59
CA PHE A 496 7.49 -2.50 -18.43
C PHE A 496 8.93 -2.46 -18.94
N ALA A 497 9.36 -1.29 -19.40
CA ALA A 497 10.75 -1.00 -19.64
C ALA A 497 11.44 -0.81 -18.30
N SER A 498 12.33 -1.71 -17.93
CA SER A 498 13.30 -1.37 -16.94
C SER A 498 14.58 -0.95 -17.64
N THR A 499 14.90 0.28 -17.54
CA THR A 499 16.30 0.62 -17.49
C THR A 499 16.72 0.33 -16.07
N LEU A 500 17.17 -0.91 -15.82
CA LEU A 500 17.83 -1.34 -14.60
C LEU A 500 17.16 -0.84 -13.29
N GLY A 501 15.96 -1.34 -12.98
CA GLY A 501 15.41 -1.29 -11.63
C GLY A 501 14.36 -0.24 -11.34
N ASN A 502 14.00 0.67 -12.24
CA ASN A 502 12.93 1.63 -11.97
C ASN A 502 11.55 1.28 -12.55
N HIS A 503 11.44 0.26 -13.39
CA HIS A 503 10.18 -0.27 -13.95
C HIS A 503 9.27 0.78 -14.60
N TYR A 504 9.83 1.86 -15.14
CA TYR A 504 9.07 2.99 -15.65
C TYR A 504 8.87 2.93 -17.17
N GLY A 505 7.61 3.02 -17.58
CA GLY A 505 7.21 3.01 -18.98
C GLY A 505 7.06 1.63 -19.60
N PRO A 506 6.51 1.53 -20.84
CA PRO A 506 6.25 0.27 -21.52
C PRO A 506 7.52 -0.34 -22.10
N GLY A 507 7.62 -1.67 -22.03
CA GLY A 507 8.75 -2.43 -22.56
C GLY A 507 8.41 -3.87 -22.94
N PRO A 508 7.30 -4.15 -23.66
CA PRO A 508 6.89 -5.51 -23.99
C PRO A 508 7.94 -6.26 -24.81
N TRP A 509 8.84 -5.56 -25.50
CA TRP A 509 9.94 -6.12 -26.29
C TRP A 509 11.10 -6.67 -25.47
N LEU A 510 11.24 -6.30 -24.21
CA LEU A 510 12.39 -6.70 -23.38
C LEU A 510 12.38 -8.19 -23.04
N TYR A 511 11.20 -8.79 -22.94
CA TYR A 511 11.06 -10.22 -22.71
C TYR A 511 11.47 -11.09 -23.87
N GLN A 512 11.37 -10.57 -25.10
CA GLN A 512 11.74 -11.29 -26.32
C GLN A 512 13.22 -11.16 -26.68
N ALA A 513 13.91 -10.15 -26.18
CA ALA A 513 15.28 -9.83 -26.57
C ALA A 513 16.34 -10.76 -25.98
N GLY A 514 15.98 -11.81 -25.24
CA GLY A 514 16.95 -12.74 -24.65
C GLY A 514 17.86 -12.11 -23.61
N ASN A 515 17.47 -10.99 -23.03
CA ASN A 515 18.26 -10.31 -22.01
C ASN A 515 18.18 -11.11 -20.69
N GLU A 516 19.14 -12.01 -20.48
CA GLU A 516 19.20 -12.90 -19.33
C GLU A 516 19.18 -12.15 -17.99
N SER A 517 19.75 -10.95 -17.92
CA SER A 517 19.74 -10.14 -16.69
C SER A 517 18.33 -9.70 -16.32
N PHE A 518 17.46 -9.49 -17.30
CA PHE A 518 16.05 -9.14 -17.09
C PHE A 518 15.21 -10.36 -16.78
N LEU A 519 15.51 -11.48 -17.41
CA LEU A 519 14.87 -12.77 -17.18
C LEU A 519 15.11 -13.29 -15.75
N GLN A 520 16.17 -12.86 -15.06
CA GLN A 520 16.37 -13.12 -13.62
C GLN A 520 15.32 -12.44 -12.74
N TYR A 521 14.90 -11.26 -13.11
CA TYR A 521 13.89 -10.46 -12.37
C TYR A 521 12.48 -10.69 -12.88
N ALA A 522 12.34 -10.94 -14.19
CA ALA A 522 11.07 -11.40 -14.72
C ALA A 522 10.83 -12.81 -14.17
N SER A 523 10.01 -12.85 -13.21
CA SER A 523 9.54 -13.97 -12.42
C SER A 523 8.92 -15.13 -13.20
N LEU A 524 9.06 -15.12 -14.48
CA LEU A 524 8.38 -15.95 -15.43
C LEU A 524 9.27 -17.01 -15.99
N VAL A 525 10.55 -16.93 -15.69
CA VAL A 525 11.53 -17.83 -16.23
C VAL A 525 12.00 -18.76 -15.13
N SER A 526 11.51 -19.97 -15.16
CA SER A 526 12.28 -21.07 -14.63
C SER A 526 13.60 -21.12 -15.39
N THR A 527 14.72 -21.24 -14.72
CA THR A 527 16.02 -21.48 -15.35
C THR A 527 16.09 -22.88 -16.00
N ASN A 528 15.07 -23.71 -15.81
CA ASN A 528 14.95 -25.01 -16.43
C ASN A 528 14.16 -24.90 -17.74
N GLU A 529 14.82 -25.15 -18.85
CA GLU A 529 14.28 -25.09 -20.21
C GLU A 529 13.11 -26.05 -20.45
N ASN A 530 13.02 -27.09 -19.63
CA ASN A 530 12.01 -28.14 -19.74
C ASN A 530 10.73 -27.87 -18.96
N VAL A 531 10.62 -26.71 -18.26
CA VAL A 531 9.40 -26.37 -17.53
C VAL A 531 8.38 -25.75 -18.48
N PRO A 532 7.17 -26.33 -18.59
CA PRO A 532 6.08 -25.72 -19.32
C PRO A 532 5.81 -24.29 -18.84
N GLY A 533 5.69 -23.35 -19.74
CA GLY A 533 5.42 -21.94 -19.41
C GLY A 533 6.65 -21.09 -19.11
N ARG A 534 7.86 -21.56 -19.39
CA ARG A 534 9.09 -20.80 -19.20
C ARG A 534 9.09 -19.41 -19.86
N LYS A 535 8.46 -19.28 -21.02
CA LYS A 535 8.31 -18.05 -21.79
C LYS A 535 6.85 -17.57 -21.75
N ILE A 536 6.40 -17.23 -20.58
CA ILE A 536 4.98 -17.10 -20.27
C ILE A 536 4.32 -15.92 -20.98
N PHE A 537 5.05 -14.87 -21.32
CA PHE A 537 4.50 -13.72 -22.05
C PHE A 537 5.15 -13.48 -23.41
N ASP A 538 5.83 -14.48 -23.96
CA ASP A 538 6.26 -14.37 -25.33
C ASP A 538 5.04 -14.16 -26.24
N ALA A 539 4.98 -12.98 -26.84
CA ALA A 539 4.14 -12.79 -27.99
C ALA A 539 4.77 -13.55 -29.14
N THR A 540 4.09 -14.57 -29.63
CA THR A 540 4.43 -15.27 -30.89
C THR A 540 3.52 -14.81 -32.00
N GLU A 541 3.80 -15.19 -33.24
CA GLU A 541 2.91 -14.90 -34.38
C GLU A 541 1.48 -15.42 -34.15
N GLU A 542 1.31 -16.46 -33.34
CA GLU A 542 0.04 -17.13 -33.11
C GLU A 542 -0.69 -16.64 -31.87
N ALA A 543 0.03 -16.31 -30.76
CA ALA A 543 -0.58 -16.15 -29.44
C ALA A 543 0.22 -15.29 -28.46
N LEU A 544 -0.47 -14.86 -27.38
CA LEU A 544 0.08 -14.15 -26.20
C LEU A 544 -0.37 -14.84 -24.91
N GLY A 545 0.41 -14.71 -23.83
CA GLY A 545 0.07 -15.16 -22.49
C GLY A 545 0.56 -16.57 -22.17
N ALA A 546 0.26 -17.01 -20.94
CA ALA A 546 0.69 -18.29 -20.38
C ALA A 546 -0.47 -19.26 -20.24
N ASP A 547 -0.24 -20.54 -20.53
CA ASP A 547 -1.20 -21.57 -20.13
C ASP A 547 -0.93 -22.04 -18.70
N ARG A 548 -1.67 -21.45 -17.75
CA ARG A 548 -1.68 -21.81 -16.34
C ARG A 548 -2.86 -22.69 -15.95
N THR A 549 -3.62 -23.16 -16.94
CA THR A 549 -4.71 -24.13 -16.76
C THR A 549 -4.18 -25.50 -16.31
N ARG A 550 -5.09 -26.43 -16.03
CA ARG A 550 -4.73 -27.83 -15.71
C ARG A 550 -3.95 -28.53 -16.83
N LYS A 551 -4.09 -28.05 -18.09
CA LYS A 551 -3.37 -28.60 -19.24
C LYS A 551 -1.96 -28.02 -19.40
N GLY A 552 -1.75 -26.81 -18.90
CA GLY A 552 -0.47 -26.11 -18.91
C GLY A 552 0.35 -26.35 -17.66
N THR A 553 0.72 -25.26 -16.93
CA THR A 553 1.53 -25.37 -15.71
C THR A 553 0.75 -25.88 -14.50
N GLY A 554 -0.58 -25.93 -14.57
CA GLY A 554 -1.44 -26.36 -13.48
C GLY A 554 -1.61 -25.36 -12.35
N THR A 555 -1.18 -24.13 -12.48
CA THR A 555 -1.24 -23.10 -11.41
C THR A 555 -2.65 -22.89 -10.87
N VAL A 556 -3.70 -23.05 -11.69
CA VAL A 556 -5.10 -22.96 -11.23
C VAL A 556 -5.43 -23.94 -10.10
N THR A 557 -4.70 -25.06 -9.97
CA THR A 557 -4.92 -26.07 -8.90
C THR A 557 -4.52 -25.56 -7.53
N GLN A 558 -3.80 -24.45 -7.45
CA GLN A 558 -3.47 -23.79 -6.19
C GLN A 558 -4.65 -23.02 -5.59
N TYR A 559 -5.77 -22.92 -6.30
CA TYR A 559 -7.03 -22.37 -5.78
C TYR A 559 -8.01 -23.46 -5.42
N ASN A 560 -8.92 -23.20 -4.48
CA ASN A 560 -9.96 -24.14 -4.10
C ASN A 560 -11.10 -24.14 -5.13
N ALA A 561 -11.87 -25.20 -5.21
CA ALA A 561 -13.14 -25.17 -5.91
C ALA A 561 -14.12 -24.20 -5.21
N PRO A 562 -14.93 -23.45 -5.93
CA PRO A 562 -15.13 -23.45 -7.40
C PRO A 562 -14.12 -22.60 -8.18
N LEU A 563 -13.23 -21.84 -7.53
CA LEU A 563 -12.30 -20.91 -8.21
C LEU A 563 -11.36 -21.62 -9.19
N CYS A 564 -10.85 -22.79 -8.80
CA CYS A 564 -9.99 -23.59 -9.67
C CYS A 564 -10.69 -23.90 -11.01
N ASP A 565 -11.97 -24.26 -10.97
CA ASP A 565 -12.75 -24.57 -12.17
C ASP A 565 -13.06 -23.29 -12.96
N GLN A 566 -13.44 -22.23 -12.26
CA GLN A 566 -13.70 -20.92 -12.85
C GLN A 566 -12.50 -20.37 -13.60
N PHE A 567 -11.30 -20.41 -13.01
CA PHE A 567 -10.08 -19.91 -13.64
C PHE A 567 -9.55 -20.81 -14.77
N ASN A 568 -9.89 -22.11 -14.71
CA ASN A 568 -9.46 -23.09 -15.71
C ASN A 568 -10.22 -22.98 -17.05
N ASP A 569 -11.43 -22.46 -17.06
CA ASP A 569 -12.23 -22.28 -18.27
C ASP A 569 -12.32 -20.80 -18.64
N LEU A 570 -11.85 -20.44 -19.83
CA LEU A 570 -11.85 -19.07 -20.34
C LEU A 570 -13.26 -18.42 -20.29
N LYS A 571 -14.33 -19.20 -20.48
CA LYS A 571 -15.71 -18.70 -20.48
C LYS A 571 -16.18 -18.22 -19.11
N THR A 572 -15.65 -18.80 -18.04
CA THR A 572 -15.99 -18.47 -16.65
C THR A 572 -14.90 -17.67 -15.95
N CYS A 573 -13.69 -17.67 -16.49
CA CYS A 573 -12.57 -16.89 -15.96
C CYS A 573 -12.89 -15.39 -16.03
N PRO A 574 -12.76 -14.65 -14.94
CA PRO A 574 -12.93 -13.19 -14.97
C PRO A 574 -12.01 -12.57 -16.03
N GLU A 575 -12.56 -11.67 -16.85
CA GLU A 575 -11.86 -11.01 -17.96
C GLU A 575 -10.49 -10.46 -17.56
N ARG A 576 -10.42 -9.82 -16.40
CA ARG A 576 -9.17 -9.26 -15.85
C ARG A 576 -8.05 -10.28 -15.62
N TYR A 577 -8.34 -11.59 -15.64
CA TYR A 577 -7.37 -12.67 -15.44
C TYR A 577 -7.18 -13.56 -16.69
N TRP A 578 -7.74 -13.19 -17.83
CA TRP A 578 -7.61 -14.02 -19.04
C TRP A 578 -6.15 -14.31 -19.37
N LEU A 579 -5.29 -13.29 -19.50
CA LEU A 579 -3.87 -13.48 -19.79
C LEU A 579 -3.05 -13.93 -18.58
N TRP A 580 -3.63 -13.85 -17.37
CA TRP A 580 -3.00 -14.44 -16.20
C TRP A 580 -3.03 -15.98 -16.26
N PHE A 581 -4.16 -16.56 -16.67
CA PHE A 581 -4.36 -18.01 -16.67
C PHE A 581 -4.29 -18.68 -18.03
N HIS A 582 -4.54 -17.95 -19.13
CA HIS A 582 -4.69 -18.52 -20.47
C HIS A 582 -3.71 -17.93 -21.48
N ARG A 583 -3.21 -18.79 -22.36
CA ARG A 583 -2.54 -18.39 -23.57
C ARG A 583 -3.58 -18.23 -24.69
N LEU A 584 -3.67 -17.03 -25.27
CA LEU A 584 -4.74 -16.65 -26.18
C LEU A 584 -4.20 -16.41 -27.59
N GLY A 585 -4.79 -17.10 -28.58
CA GLY A 585 -4.50 -16.86 -29.99
C GLY A 585 -5.05 -15.51 -30.47
N TRP A 586 -4.28 -14.75 -31.24
CA TRP A 586 -4.66 -13.40 -31.68
C TRP A 586 -6.02 -13.33 -32.40
N LYS A 587 -6.36 -14.36 -33.20
CA LYS A 587 -7.62 -14.46 -33.93
C LYS A 587 -8.70 -15.25 -33.19
N GLN A 588 -8.40 -15.73 -31.99
CA GLN A 588 -9.36 -16.48 -31.17
C GLN A 588 -10.54 -15.59 -30.82
N LYS A 589 -11.76 -16.12 -30.97
CA LYS A 589 -12.99 -15.45 -30.54
C LYS A 589 -13.09 -15.49 -29.00
N MET A 590 -13.29 -14.33 -28.43
CA MET A 590 -13.44 -14.15 -26.99
C MET A 590 -14.93 -14.34 -26.58
N PRO A 591 -15.21 -14.57 -25.31
CA PRO A 591 -16.60 -14.63 -24.81
C PRO A 591 -17.44 -13.39 -25.15
N THR A 592 -16.80 -12.24 -25.34
CA THR A 592 -17.38 -10.97 -25.77
C THR A 592 -17.79 -10.92 -27.24
N GLY A 593 -17.31 -11.89 -28.07
CA GLY A 593 -17.64 -12.01 -29.49
C GLY A 593 -16.66 -11.37 -30.48
N ASP A 594 -15.76 -10.51 -29.98
CA ASP A 594 -14.62 -9.95 -30.75
C ASP A 594 -13.46 -10.95 -30.84
N THR A 595 -12.43 -10.66 -31.61
CA THR A 595 -11.18 -11.42 -31.58
C THR A 595 -10.34 -10.95 -30.38
N PHE A 596 -9.46 -11.81 -29.89
CA PHE A 596 -8.54 -11.43 -28.80
C PHE A 596 -7.72 -10.17 -29.15
N TRP A 597 -7.28 -10.04 -30.40
CA TRP A 597 -6.55 -8.84 -30.84
C TRP A 597 -7.40 -7.57 -30.77
N GLU A 598 -8.66 -7.63 -31.27
CA GLU A 598 -9.61 -6.53 -31.18
C GLU A 598 -9.88 -6.15 -29.73
N HIS A 599 -10.09 -7.15 -28.88
CA HIS A 599 -10.36 -6.96 -27.46
C HIS A 599 -9.19 -6.30 -26.71
N LEU A 600 -7.96 -6.82 -26.90
CA LEU A 600 -6.76 -6.29 -26.27
C LEU A 600 -6.50 -4.83 -26.69
N CYS A 601 -6.61 -4.52 -27.99
CA CYS A 601 -6.49 -3.14 -28.46
C CYS A 601 -7.57 -2.23 -27.89
N GLY A 602 -8.80 -2.72 -27.75
CA GLY A 602 -9.92 -2.02 -27.12
C GLY A 602 -9.66 -1.68 -25.65
N GLN A 603 -9.02 -2.59 -24.90
CA GLN A 603 -8.62 -2.33 -23.52
C GLN A 603 -7.60 -1.17 -23.45
N PHE A 604 -6.54 -1.22 -24.25
CA PHE A 604 -5.55 -0.14 -24.31
C PHE A 604 -6.17 1.21 -24.67
N GLU A 605 -7.05 1.25 -25.67
CA GLU A 605 -7.76 2.45 -26.09
C GLU A 605 -8.65 3.03 -24.99
N SER A 606 -9.46 2.18 -24.35
CA SER A 606 -10.38 2.55 -23.28
C SER A 606 -9.62 3.15 -22.08
N GLY A 607 -8.53 2.51 -21.66
CA GLY A 607 -7.71 3.02 -20.56
C GLY A 607 -7.08 4.37 -20.87
N ALA A 608 -6.53 4.55 -22.07
CA ALA A 608 -5.95 5.82 -22.49
C ALA A 608 -7.01 6.92 -22.62
N ALA A 609 -8.19 6.61 -23.17
CA ALA A 609 -9.30 7.54 -23.26
C ALA A 609 -9.80 7.99 -21.88
N THR A 610 -9.90 7.06 -20.93
CA THR A 610 -10.29 7.38 -19.54
C THR A 610 -9.27 8.32 -18.90
N ALA A 611 -7.98 8.02 -18.99
CA ALA A 611 -6.93 8.89 -18.42
C ALA A 611 -6.92 10.29 -19.04
N ALA A 612 -7.27 10.41 -20.32
CA ALA A 612 -7.38 11.68 -21.03
C ALA A 612 -8.49 12.62 -20.48
N THR A 613 -9.47 12.09 -19.76
CA THR A 613 -10.55 12.90 -19.15
C THR A 613 -10.13 13.57 -17.84
N TYR A 614 -9.12 13.05 -17.14
CA TYR A 614 -8.74 13.48 -15.78
C TYR A 614 -8.35 14.97 -15.68
N PRO A 615 -7.53 15.53 -16.60
CA PRO A 615 -7.23 16.96 -16.56
C PRO A 615 -8.49 17.84 -16.58
N GLY A 616 -9.46 17.52 -17.46
CA GLY A 616 -10.71 18.29 -17.59
C GLY A 616 -11.60 18.17 -16.34
N ILE A 617 -11.67 16.98 -15.71
CA ILE A 617 -12.38 16.81 -14.44
C ILE A 617 -11.72 17.69 -13.36
N TRP A 618 -10.40 17.68 -13.25
CA TRP A 618 -9.69 18.48 -12.27
C TRP A 618 -9.82 19.99 -12.54
N GLU A 619 -9.80 20.41 -13.80
CA GLU A 619 -10.02 21.80 -14.20
C GLU A 619 -11.40 22.31 -13.79
N SER A 620 -12.44 21.46 -13.82
CA SER A 620 -13.81 21.83 -13.44
C SER A 620 -13.96 22.17 -11.95
N VAL A 621 -13.05 21.68 -11.10
CA VAL A 621 -13.09 21.88 -9.63
C VAL A 621 -12.05 22.89 -9.11
N LYS A 622 -11.40 23.63 -9.99
CA LYS A 622 -10.31 24.58 -9.68
C LYS A 622 -10.63 25.52 -8.51
N THR A 623 -11.85 26.02 -8.41
CA THR A 623 -12.25 27.01 -7.41
C THR A 623 -12.26 26.46 -5.96
N TYR A 624 -12.17 25.16 -5.78
CA TYR A 624 -12.17 24.50 -4.47
C TYR A 624 -10.78 24.16 -3.94
N VAL A 625 -9.74 24.37 -4.76
CA VAL A 625 -8.37 23.94 -4.45
C VAL A 625 -7.45 25.15 -4.45
N ASP A 626 -6.51 25.18 -3.51
CA ASP A 626 -5.46 26.21 -3.52
C ASP A 626 -4.59 26.10 -4.79
N PRO A 627 -4.05 27.23 -5.30
CA PRO A 627 -3.38 27.26 -6.59
C PRO A 627 -2.18 26.31 -6.70
N GLU A 628 -1.39 26.17 -5.63
CA GLU A 628 -0.17 25.37 -5.65
C GLU A 628 -0.46 23.88 -5.81
N ARG A 629 -1.36 23.32 -4.98
CA ARG A 629 -1.81 21.94 -5.13
C ARG A 629 -2.57 21.71 -6.43
N TYR A 630 -3.36 22.71 -6.86
CA TYR A 630 -4.08 22.62 -8.12
C TYR A 630 -3.14 22.41 -9.30
N ASP A 631 -2.12 23.27 -9.43
CA ASP A 631 -1.17 23.23 -10.54
C ASP A 631 -0.31 21.96 -10.51
N LEU A 632 0.12 21.52 -9.32
CA LEU A 632 0.86 20.26 -9.15
C LEU A 632 0.05 19.05 -9.63
N VAL A 633 -1.20 18.93 -9.20
CA VAL A 633 -2.08 17.81 -9.59
C VAL A 633 -2.39 17.86 -11.08
N LEU A 634 -2.75 19.05 -11.61
CA LEU A 634 -3.03 19.22 -13.05
C LEU A 634 -1.85 18.78 -13.92
N GLY A 635 -0.63 19.18 -13.54
CA GLY A 635 0.58 18.75 -14.23
C GLY A 635 0.77 17.24 -14.25
N ARG A 636 0.49 16.58 -13.12
CA ARG A 636 0.54 15.10 -13.01
C ARG A 636 -0.52 14.39 -13.84
N LEU A 637 -1.77 14.88 -13.83
CA LEU A 637 -2.85 14.29 -14.62
C LEU A 637 -2.61 14.48 -16.14
N LYS A 638 -2.05 15.62 -16.58
CA LYS A 638 -1.63 15.81 -17.97
C LYS A 638 -0.51 14.85 -18.37
N LEU A 639 0.46 14.62 -17.49
CA LEU A 639 1.51 13.63 -17.71
C LEU A 639 0.91 12.23 -17.84
N GLN A 640 0.04 11.83 -16.90
CA GLN A 640 -0.62 10.52 -16.93
C GLN A 640 -1.41 10.27 -18.22
N ALA A 641 -2.17 11.26 -18.67
CA ALA A 641 -2.92 11.17 -19.94
C ALA A 641 -1.96 10.93 -21.13
N ARG A 642 -0.82 11.61 -21.16
CA ARG A 642 0.20 11.41 -22.20
C ARG A 642 0.89 10.06 -22.11
N GLU A 643 1.25 9.62 -20.91
CA GLU A 643 1.87 8.32 -20.69
C GLU A 643 0.91 7.16 -20.98
N ALA A 644 -0.38 7.31 -20.75
CA ALA A 644 -1.37 6.31 -21.15
C ALA A 644 -1.39 6.09 -22.66
N VAL A 645 -1.24 7.15 -23.47
CA VAL A 645 -1.06 7.03 -24.93
C VAL A 645 0.28 6.36 -25.28
N TRP A 646 1.36 6.71 -24.56
CA TRP A 646 2.65 6.04 -24.75
C TRP A 646 2.56 4.53 -24.51
N TRP A 647 1.95 4.10 -23.41
CA TRP A 647 1.74 2.67 -23.09
C TRP A 647 0.92 1.98 -24.19
N LYS A 648 -0.23 2.56 -24.55
CA LYS A 648 -1.09 2.05 -25.63
C LYS A 648 -0.31 1.86 -26.92
N ASP A 649 0.34 2.90 -27.39
CA ASP A 649 1.02 2.90 -28.68
C ASP A 649 2.20 1.94 -28.70
N ALA A 650 3.00 1.90 -27.63
CA ALA A 650 4.14 1.01 -27.51
C ALA A 650 3.72 -0.47 -27.57
N CYS A 651 2.68 -0.83 -26.82
CA CYS A 651 2.18 -2.21 -26.78
C CYS A 651 1.52 -2.61 -28.11
N ILE A 652 0.65 -1.76 -28.67
CA ILE A 652 -0.03 -2.04 -29.94
C ILE A 652 0.99 -2.18 -31.07
N LEU A 653 1.92 -1.22 -31.22
CA LEU A 653 2.94 -1.27 -32.29
C LEU A 653 3.85 -2.49 -32.15
N PHE A 654 4.21 -2.84 -30.92
CA PHE A 654 5.04 -4.01 -30.68
C PHE A 654 4.30 -5.29 -31.04
N TYR A 655 3.07 -5.50 -30.57
CA TYR A 655 2.29 -6.69 -30.87
C TYR A 655 1.94 -6.78 -32.37
N GLN A 656 1.69 -5.66 -33.05
CA GLN A 656 1.53 -5.65 -34.51
C GLN A 656 2.80 -6.10 -35.24
N SER A 657 3.99 -5.75 -34.74
CA SER A 657 5.25 -6.20 -35.33
C SER A 657 5.48 -7.70 -35.18
N VAL A 658 4.76 -8.35 -34.26
CA VAL A 658 4.84 -9.79 -33.97
C VAL A 658 3.74 -10.58 -34.69
N ASN A 659 2.48 -10.12 -34.60
CA ASN A 659 1.31 -10.86 -35.11
C ASN A 659 0.91 -10.49 -36.54
N HIS A 660 1.49 -9.41 -37.10
CA HIS A 660 1.25 -8.89 -38.45
C HIS A 660 -0.22 -8.55 -38.75
N LEU A 661 -1.06 -8.34 -37.72
CA LEU A 661 -2.47 -8.03 -37.93
C LEU A 661 -2.67 -6.52 -38.12
N PRO A 662 -3.67 -6.10 -38.88
CA PRO A 662 -4.01 -4.68 -39.01
C PRO A 662 -4.53 -4.13 -37.73
N LEU A 663 -4.41 -2.81 -37.57
CA LEU A 663 -5.03 -2.09 -36.44
C LEU A 663 -6.54 -2.28 -36.51
N PRO A 664 -7.22 -2.69 -35.42
CA PRO A 664 -8.66 -2.87 -35.40
C PRO A 664 -9.42 -1.55 -35.67
N LYS A 665 -10.60 -1.66 -36.25
CA LYS A 665 -11.47 -0.51 -36.49
C LYS A 665 -11.88 0.14 -35.14
N GLY A 666 -11.81 1.47 -35.07
CA GLY A 666 -12.17 2.22 -33.87
C GLY A 666 -11.02 2.47 -32.89
N ILE A 667 -9.85 1.90 -33.16
CA ILE A 667 -8.65 2.18 -32.36
C ILE A 667 -7.93 3.40 -32.96
N THR A 668 -7.62 4.37 -32.12
CA THR A 668 -6.87 5.58 -32.50
C THR A 668 -5.46 5.19 -32.98
N PRO A 669 -5.06 5.59 -34.21
CA PRO A 669 -3.75 5.24 -34.75
C PRO A 669 -2.61 5.71 -33.85
N PRO A 670 -1.59 4.86 -33.61
CA PRO A 670 -0.41 5.23 -32.84
C PRO A 670 0.30 6.46 -33.40
N ILE A 671 0.63 7.42 -32.53
CA ILE A 671 1.33 8.66 -32.87
C ILE A 671 2.85 8.55 -32.76
N TYR A 672 3.34 7.56 -32.02
CA TYR A 672 4.76 7.34 -31.78
C TYR A 672 5.37 6.32 -32.78
N ASP A 673 6.70 6.42 -32.93
CA ASP A 673 7.51 5.47 -33.71
C ASP A 673 8.10 4.39 -32.80
N LEU A 674 7.88 3.12 -33.09
CA LEU A 674 8.31 1.99 -32.26
C LEU A 674 9.82 1.95 -32.05
N ALA A 675 10.62 2.21 -33.11
CA ALA A 675 12.06 2.17 -33.01
C ALA A 675 12.61 3.28 -32.10
N LYS A 676 11.96 4.44 -32.11
CA LYS A 676 12.28 5.55 -31.21
C LYS A 676 11.80 5.24 -29.76
N LEU A 677 10.61 4.69 -29.58
CA LEU A 677 10.12 4.28 -28.26
C LEU A 677 11.06 3.28 -27.57
N LYS A 678 11.58 2.31 -28.30
CA LYS A 678 12.55 1.33 -27.79
C LYS A 678 13.87 1.96 -27.30
N ARG A 679 14.17 3.18 -27.68
CA ARG A 679 15.40 3.90 -27.28
C ARG A 679 15.20 4.81 -26.07
N ILE A 680 13.95 5.03 -25.64
CA ILE A 680 13.69 5.82 -24.44
C ILE A 680 14.32 5.11 -23.25
N SER A 681 15.18 5.82 -22.54
CA SER A 681 15.80 5.36 -21.31
C SER A 681 15.89 6.50 -20.31
N PHE A 682 15.71 6.18 -19.04
CA PHE A 682 15.91 7.10 -17.93
C PHE A 682 17.04 6.58 -17.04
N PRO A 683 17.70 7.45 -16.26
CA PRO A 683 18.69 7.00 -15.30
C PRO A 683 18.11 5.96 -14.38
N SER A 684 18.82 4.84 -14.23
CA SER A 684 18.34 3.67 -13.50
C SER A 684 18.96 3.61 -12.12
N ASN A 685 18.19 3.97 -11.11
CA ASN A 685 18.41 3.49 -9.76
C ASN A 685 17.05 3.18 -9.12
N VAL A 686 17.06 2.36 -8.09
CA VAL A 686 15.84 1.94 -7.37
C VAL A 686 15.10 3.10 -6.68
N HIS A 687 15.74 4.27 -6.62
CA HIS A 687 15.25 5.49 -5.99
C HIS A 687 14.78 6.54 -6.99
N PHE A 688 14.91 6.24 -8.31
CA PHE A 688 14.66 7.23 -9.35
C PHE A 688 13.21 7.15 -9.85
N CYS A 689 12.56 8.29 -9.88
CA CYS A 689 11.33 8.50 -10.63
C CYS A 689 11.56 9.67 -11.60
N PRO A 690 11.37 9.49 -12.92
CA PRO A 690 11.61 10.54 -13.90
C PRO A 690 10.84 11.81 -13.57
N LYS A 691 11.45 12.95 -13.85
CA LYS A 691 10.72 14.23 -13.78
C LYS A 691 9.76 14.35 -14.99
N PRO A 692 8.62 15.02 -14.81
CA PRO A 692 7.66 15.22 -15.90
C PRO A 692 8.28 15.81 -17.17
N GLU A 693 9.26 16.72 -17.01
CA GLU A 693 9.94 17.40 -18.12
C GLU A 693 10.78 16.40 -18.93
N ASP A 694 11.49 15.50 -18.27
CA ASP A 694 12.35 14.49 -18.91
C ASP A 694 11.49 13.50 -19.72
N VAL A 695 10.37 13.06 -19.14
CA VAL A 695 9.41 12.18 -19.82
C VAL A 695 8.81 12.88 -21.04
N ASN A 696 8.34 14.11 -20.88
CA ASN A 696 7.77 14.87 -21.98
C ASN A 696 8.76 15.06 -23.12
N LYS A 697 10.01 15.41 -22.83
CA LYS A 697 11.09 15.55 -23.81
C LYS A 697 11.37 14.24 -24.56
N ALA A 698 11.42 13.12 -23.84
CA ALA A 698 11.63 11.81 -24.43
C ALA A 698 10.49 11.42 -25.39
N LEU A 699 9.25 11.67 -24.99
CA LEU A 699 8.05 11.40 -25.81
C LEU A 699 7.95 12.32 -27.02
N ASP A 700 8.33 13.61 -26.92
CA ASP A 700 8.41 14.52 -28.08
C ASP A 700 9.40 13.99 -29.12
N GLY A 701 10.55 13.48 -28.67
CA GLY A 701 11.55 12.86 -29.53
C GLY A 701 11.08 11.58 -30.24
N ALA A 702 10.09 10.89 -29.69
CA ALA A 702 9.56 9.64 -30.19
C ALA A 702 8.37 9.79 -31.16
N LEU A 703 7.84 10.97 -31.37
CA LEU A 703 6.75 11.21 -32.32
C LEU A 703 7.14 10.74 -33.74
N LYS A 704 6.16 10.22 -34.49
CA LYS A 704 6.26 10.03 -35.94
C LYS A 704 6.49 11.41 -36.58
N LYS A 705 7.31 11.44 -37.65
CA LYS A 705 7.48 12.66 -38.44
C LYS A 705 6.27 12.88 -39.32
#